data_f976911bbe33b9340e45b2f891c8aa34
#
_entry.id   f976911bbe33b9340e45b2f891c8aa34
#
_cell.length_a   1.000
_cell.length_b   1.000
_cell.length_c   1.000
_cell.angle_alpha   90.00
_cell.angle_beta   90.00
_cell.angle_gamma   90.00
#
_symmetry.space_group_name_H-M   'P 1'
#
loop_
_entity.id
_entity.type
_entity.pdbx_description
1 polymer ?
#
loop_
_entity_poly.entity_id
_entity_poly.type
_entity_poly.pdbx_seq_one_letter_code
_entity_poly.pdbx_strand_id
1 'polypeptide(L)'
;MFVGRWHNLQRFIMAVKDKGLTPMMKQFFTFKHQHPDAILLFRCGDFYETYSQDAVEASKILGITLTKRNNGGSSAVTEMAGFPHHALDTYLPKLVRAGRRVAICDQLEDPKLTKKLVKRGITELVTPGVALADNVLNYKENNFLAAIHFGKASCGVAFLDISTGEFLTGEGSYDTIEKLLVNFSPKEVLFDRDNKQQFNQYFGDKYCTFELDDWVFTESTARQKLLKHFGTQTLKGFGIDHLVNGIIASGAIMQYLEITQHTNISHITSISRIEEDRYVRLDKFTIRSLELINSMHEGGSSLLNVIDNTITPMGSRMLKRWLVFPLKEQKAIEQRLNVVEHIYNSEDFEQVLSDQLHRIGDLERIISRVAVGRVSPREVVQLRYALDAIEPIKVACVASKNESLVRMGEQITLCESIRARIAKEITSDPPQLVNKGGVIADGVNPELDELRAISHSGKDYLLHIQEREVEQTGISSLKIGYNNVFGYYLEVRNMHKDKVPQEWVRKQTLAQAERYITQELKEYEEKILGAEDKILALEAQIFTDLIVALQEFIPQIQINANIIARIDCLHSFASVAQSNHYVRPEINNTEVLDIKAGRHPVIEMQLPIGERYVPNDILLDSEKQQIMMITGPNMAGKSALLRQTALIVLLAQVGSFVPAHSASIGVVDKIFTRVGASDNISVGESTFMVEMTEAANILNNVSLRSLILFDELGRGTSTYDGISIAWAIVEYLHEQPKARARTLFATHYHELNEMEKRFERIKNFNVSVKEANGKVMFMRKLVEGGSEHSFGIHVADIAGMPKSIVKRANVILKQLEKNNDQVGEVSKNAINKLDEPNENVQLSFFKLDDPVLIQIRDEFLHLDINNLTPVEALNKLNDIKKIVKG
;
A
#
# COMPACT_ATOMS: atom_id res chain seq x y z
N MET A 1 -12.96 28.12 -8.08
CA MET A 1 -13.53 27.83 -9.42
C MET A 1 -14.63 26.76 -9.40
N PHE A 2 -14.73 25.89 -8.39
CA PHE A 2 -15.74 24.84 -8.29
C PHE A 2 -17.11 25.30 -7.73
N VAL A 3 -17.17 26.27 -6.84
CA VAL A 3 -18.43 26.83 -6.31
C VAL A 3 -19.29 27.50 -7.40
N GLY A 4 -18.65 28.11 -8.40
CA GLY A 4 -19.37 28.66 -9.56
C GLY A 4 -19.98 27.59 -10.49
N ARG A 5 -19.43 26.37 -10.52
CA ARG A 5 -19.98 25.24 -11.31
C ARG A 5 -21.21 24.61 -10.67
N TRP A 6 -21.27 24.53 -9.33
CA TRP A 6 -22.42 24.02 -8.58
C TRP A 6 -23.67 24.91 -8.73
N HIS A 7 -23.49 26.24 -8.65
CA HIS A 7 -24.60 27.19 -8.88
C HIS A 7 -25.09 27.18 -10.32
N ASN A 8 -24.20 26.95 -11.30
CA ASN A 8 -24.61 26.81 -12.69
C ASN A 8 -25.27 25.45 -12.97
N LEU A 9 -24.87 24.37 -12.30
CA LEU A 9 -25.54 23.05 -12.40
C LEU A 9 -26.94 23.09 -11.77
N GLN A 10 -27.09 23.73 -10.60
CA GLN A 10 -28.41 23.97 -9.99
C GLN A 10 -29.30 24.85 -10.86
N ARG A 11 -28.77 25.91 -11.49
CA ARG A 11 -29.51 26.72 -12.47
C ARG A 11 -29.83 25.95 -13.75
N PHE A 12 -28.95 25.10 -14.23
CA PHE A 12 -29.20 24.26 -15.40
C PHE A 12 -30.29 23.22 -15.14
N ILE A 13 -30.34 22.67 -13.94
CA ILE A 13 -31.31 21.66 -13.49
C ILE A 13 -32.68 22.30 -13.19
N MET A 14 -32.74 23.50 -12.61
CA MET A 14 -33.96 24.26 -12.47
C MET A 14 -34.47 24.81 -13.80
N ALA A 15 -33.66 24.95 -14.84
CA ALA A 15 -34.05 25.41 -16.17
C ALA A 15 -34.51 24.31 -17.12
N VAL A 16 -34.17 23.03 -16.86
CA VAL A 16 -34.77 21.89 -17.57
C VAL A 16 -36.16 21.63 -17.00
N LYS A 17 -37.09 22.50 -17.34
CA LYS A 17 -38.53 22.22 -17.17
C LYS A 17 -38.83 20.84 -17.74
N ASP A 18 -39.52 20.07 -16.99
CA ASP A 18 -40.01 18.68 -17.09
C ASP A 18 -40.66 18.24 -18.42
N LYS A 19 -40.54 19.01 -19.47
CA LYS A 19 -41.14 18.79 -20.78
C LYS A 19 -40.10 18.20 -21.74
N GLY A 20 -40.00 16.85 -21.77
CA GLY A 20 -39.24 16.14 -22.80
C GLY A 20 -38.34 14.97 -22.38
N LEU A 21 -38.14 14.75 -21.10
CA LEU A 21 -37.36 13.59 -20.64
C LEU A 21 -38.22 12.32 -20.61
N THR A 22 -37.65 11.21 -21.12
CA THR A 22 -38.32 9.91 -21.00
C THR A 22 -38.44 9.51 -19.53
N PRO A 23 -39.43 8.69 -19.14
CA PRO A 23 -39.57 8.22 -17.76
C PRO A 23 -38.30 7.56 -17.19
N MET A 24 -37.56 6.85 -18.02
CA MET A 24 -36.29 6.22 -17.66
C MET A 24 -35.19 7.26 -17.34
N MET A 25 -35.06 8.31 -18.16
CA MET A 25 -34.09 9.38 -17.89
C MET A 25 -34.44 10.18 -16.63
N LYS A 26 -35.74 10.32 -16.30
CA LYS A 26 -36.14 10.90 -15.02
C LYS A 26 -35.64 10.07 -13.84
N GLN A 27 -35.75 8.74 -13.90
CA GLN A 27 -35.15 7.86 -12.88
C GLN A 27 -33.63 8.03 -12.79
N PHE A 28 -32.91 8.04 -13.93
CA PHE A 28 -31.47 8.25 -13.96
C PHE A 28 -31.07 9.55 -13.25
N PHE A 29 -31.66 10.68 -13.62
CA PHE A 29 -31.33 11.96 -13.00
C PHE A 29 -31.72 12.03 -11.52
N THR A 30 -32.76 11.35 -11.10
CA THR A 30 -33.14 11.27 -9.68
C THR A 30 -32.03 10.61 -8.87
N PHE A 31 -31.50 9.49 -9.32
CA PHE A 31 -30.37 8.80 -8.66
C PHE A 31 -29.06 9.58 -8.78
N LYS A 32 -28.81 10.21 -9.93
CA LYS A 32 -27.62 11.05 -10.11
C LYS A 32 -27.62 12.25 -9.17
N HIS A 33 -28.79 12.81 -8.87
CA HIS A 33 -28.91 13.87 -7.87
C HIS A 33 -28.60 13.44 -6.44
N GLN A 34 -28.88 12.18 -6.11
CA GLN A 34 -28.55 11.62 -4.80
C GLN A 34 -27.04 11.39 -4.65
N HIS A 35 -26.37 11.06 -5.76
CA HIS A 35 -24.92 10.79 -5.81
C HIS A 35 -24.22 11.58 -6.93
N PRO A 36 -24.12 12.91 -6.78
CA PRO A 36 -23.62 13.78 -7.85
C PRO A 36 -22.14 13.57 -8.16
N ASP A 37 -21.39 13.07 -7.21
CA ASP A 37 -19.95 12.81 -7.23
C ASP A 37 -19.56 11.41 -7.72
N ALA A 38 -20.54 10.50 -7.85
CA ALA A 38 -20.30 9.13 -8.29
C ALA A 38 -20.67 8.94 -9.77
N ILE A 39 -19.92 8.14 -10.51
CA ILE A 39 -20.31 7.66 -11.84
C ILE A 39 -21.50 6.71 -11.66
N LEU A 40 -22.64 7.04 -12.25
CA LEU A 40 -23.84 6.21 -12.13
C LEU A 40 -23.90 5.17 -13.25
N LEU A 41 -23.71 3.91 -12.90
CA LEU A 41 -23.94 2.75 -13.77
C LEU A 41 -25.42 2.33 -13.66
N PHE A 42 -26.19 2.65 -14.68
CA PHE A 42 -27.65 2.47 -14.67
C PHE A 42 -28.05 1.28 -15.52
N ARG A 43 -28.68 0.28 -14.92
CA ARG A 43 -29.08 -0.96 -15.61
C ARG A 43 -30.22 -0.70 -16.59
N CYS A 44 -29.95 -0.95 -17.88
CA CYS A 44 -30.91 -0.87 -18.98
C CYS A 44 -30.92 -2.21 -19.75
N GLY A 45 -31.85 -3.10 -19.40
CA GLY A 45 -31.86 -4.44 -19.98
C GLY A 45 -30.57 -5.20 -19.71
N ASP A 46 -29.86 -5.58 -20.76
CA ASP A 46 -28.61 -6.33 -20.67
C ASP A 46 -27.36 -5.47 -20.56
N PHE A 47 -27.51 -4.14 -20.41
CA PHE A 47 -26.39 -3.22 -20.32
C PHE A 47 -26.42 -2.39 -19.04
N TYR A 48 -25.25 -2.01 -18.55
CA TYR A 48 -25.06 -0.83 -17.71
C TYR A 48 -24.73 0.34 -18.61
N GLU A 49 -25.56 1.38 -18.54
CA GLU A 49 -25.42 2.62 -19.30
C GLU A 49 -25.12 3.78 -18.35
N THR A 50 -24.30 4.70 -18.81
CA THR A 50 -24.01 5.95 -18.12
C THR A 50 -24.18 7.11 -19.10
N TYR A 51 -24.52 8.32 -18.60
CA TYR A 51 -24.95 9.43 -19.44
C TYR A 51 -24.24 10.74 -19.07
N SER A 52 -24.27 11.70 -20.01
CA SER A 52 -23.72 13.05 -19.85
C SER A 52 -22.22 13.02 -19.48
N GLN A 53 -21.80 13.77 -18.46
CA GLN A 53 -20.40 13.86 -18.03
C GLN A 53 -19.83 12.52 -17.55
N ASP A 54 -20.68 11.70 -16.89
CA ASP A 54 -20.27 10.36 -16.46
C ASP A 54 -19.90 9.46 -17.63
N ALA A 55 -20.64 9.59 -18.77
CA ALA A 55 -20.34 8.83 -19.99
C ALA A 55 -18.99 9.23 -20.61
N VAL A 56 -18.69 10.52 -20.64
CA VAL A 56 -17.41 11.04 -21.15
C VAL A 56 -16.25 10.52 -20.31
N GLU A 57 -16.40 10.58 -19.00
CA GLU A 57 -15.38 10.14 -18.05
C GLU A 57 -15.19 8.62 -18.08
N ALA A 58 -16.28 7.85 -18.01
CA ALA A 58 -16.26 6.40 -18.09
C ALA A 58 -15.66 5.91 -19.41
N SER A 59 -16.07 6.51 -20.56
CA SER A 59 -15.51 6.18 -21.87
C SER A 59 -13.99 6.35 -21.91
N LYS A 60 -13.47 7.44 -21.34
CA LYS A 60 -12.02 7.73 -21.28
C LYS A 60 -11.26 6.73 -20.42
N ILE A 61 -11.79 6.38 -19.24
CA ILE A 61 -11.13 5.45 -18.30
C ILE A 61 -11.20 4.01 -18.82
N LEU A 62 -12.37 3.60 -19.33
CA LEU A 62 -12.62 2.21 -19.72
C LEU A 62 -12.14 1.88 -21.13
N GLY A 63 -11.88 2.89 -21.98
CA GLY A 63 -11.55 2.69 -23.39
C GLY A 63 -12.74 2.19 -24.22
N ILE A 64 -14.00 2.50 -23.80
CA ILE A 64 -15.23 2.12 -24.52
C ILE A 64 -15.75 3.27 -25.38
N THR A 65 -16.54 2.94 -26.39
CA THR A 65 -17.08 3.92 -27.32
C THR A 65 -18.07 4.89 -26.68
N LEU A 66 -17.81 6.19 -26.82
CA LEU A 66 -18.76 7.24 -26.48
C LEU A 66 -19.76 7.41 -27.63
N THR A 67 -21.04 7.20 -27.34
CA THR A 67 -22.14 7.34 -28.30
C THR A 67 -23.06 8.47 -27.88
N LYS A 68 -24.07 8.75 -28.71
CA LYS A 68 -25.06 9.76 -28.47
C LYS A 68 -26.46 9.15 -28.52
N ARG A 69 -27.28 9.42 -27.49
CA ARG A 69 -28.65 8.95 -27.43
C ARG A 69 -29.62 10.09 -27.72
N ASN A 70 -30.54 9.86 -28.65
CA ASN A 70 -31.66 10.79 -28.91
C ASN A 70 -32.79 10.50 -27.95
N ASN A 71 -33.19 11.49 -27.14
CA ASN A 71 -34.24 11.35 -26.12
C ASN A 71 -35.65 11.65 -26.65
N GLY A 72 -35.98 11.25 -27.88
CA GLY A 72 -37.31 11.28 -28.49
C GLY A 72 -38.12 12.57 -28.23
N GLY A 73 -38.14 13.55 -29.16
CA GLY A 73 -39.04 14.70 -29.14
C GLY A 73 -38.49 16.03 -28.62
N SER A 74 -37.31 16.11 -28.07
CA SER A 74 -36.57 17.35 -27.80
C SER A 74 -35.19 17.32 -28.38
N SER A 75 -34.68 18.46 -28.82
CA SER A 75 -33.39 18.67 -29.51
C SER A 75 -32.14 18.41 -28.66
N ALA A 76 -32.23 17.77 -27.52
CA ALA A 76 -31.10 17.48 -26.64
C ALA A 76 -30.59 16.04 -26.85
N VAL A 77 -29.48 15.94 -27.55
CA VAL A 77 -28.66 14.73 -27.65
C VAL A 77 -27.85 14.60 -26.38
N THR A 78 -27.91 13.44 -25.71
CA THR A 78 -27.11 13.17 -24.48
C THR A 78 -26.01 12.17 -24.80
N GLU A 79 -24.76 12.46 -24.39
CA GLU A 79 -23.66 11.50 -24.46
C GLU A 79 -24.03 10.28 -23.64
N MET A 80 -23.64 9.11 -24.15
CA MET A 80 -23.90 7.81 -23.56
C MET A 80 -22.69 6.89 -23.77
N ALA A 81 -22.32 6.17 -22.74
CA ALA A 81 -21.39 5.04 -22.83
C ALA A 81 -22.00 3.86 -22.06
N GLY A 82 -21.69 2.64 -22.45
CA GLY A 82 -22.22 1.47 -21.76
C GLY A 82 -21.48 0.19 -22.12
N PHE A 83 -21.69 -0.82 -21.31
CA PHE A 83 -21.12 -2.15 -21.47
C PHE A 83 -22.13 -3.23 -21.03
N PRO A 84 -22.01 -4.50 -21.50
CA PRO A 84 -22.88 -5.56 -21.09
C PRO A 84 -22.85 -5.79 -19.58
N HIS A 85 -24.00 -6.03 -18.94
CA HIS A 85 -24.07 -6.13 -17.47
C HIS A 85 -23.22 -7.27 -16.89
N HIS A 86 -23.07 -8.38 -17.62
CA HIS A 86 -22.21 -9.50 -17.21
C HIS A 86 -20.72 -9.16 -17.21
N ALA A 87 -20.32 -8.02 -17.80
CA ALA A 87 -18.96 -7.53 -17.82
C ALA A 87 -18.66 -6.51 -16.68
N LEU A 88 -19.58 -6.34 -15.72
CA LEU A 88 -19.41 -5.44 -14.59
C LEU A 88 -18.07 -5.71 -13.85
N ASP A 89 -17.79 -6.98 -13.58
CA ASP A 89 -16.57 -7.42 -12.90
C ASP A 89 -15.26 -7.06 -13.63
N THR A 90 -15.34 -6.79 -14.93
CA THR A 90 -14.19 -6.36 -15.75
C THR A 90 -14.02 -4.84 -15.76
N TYR A 91 -15.12 -4.10 -15.77
CA TYR A 91 -15.08 -2.64 -15.95
C TYR A 91 -15.13 -1.84 -14.64
N LEU A 92 -15.88 -2.30 -13.64
CA LEU A 92 -15.96 -1.66 -12.33
C LEU A 92 -14.57 -1.46 -11.68
N PRO A 93 -13.67 -2.46 -11.67
CA PRO A 93 -12.34 -2.29 -11.09
C PRO A 93 -11.52 -1.17 -11.73
N LYS A 94 -11.67 -0.96 -13.03
CA LYS A 94 -10.93 0.10 -13.74
C LYS A 94 -11.37 1.50 -13.30
N LEU A 95 -12.68 1.70 -13.09
CA LEU A 95 -13.21 2.97 -12.57
C LEU A 95 -12.75 3.23 -11.14
N VAL A 96 -12.87 2.22 -10.26
CA VAL A 96 -12.50 2.35 -8.84
C VAL A 96 -10.99 2.56 -8.67
N ARG A 97 -10.16 1.83 -9.41
CA ARG A 97 -8.68 2.03 -9.41
C ARG A 97 -8.25 3.39 -9.98
N ALA A 98 -9.06 3.98 -10.85
CA ALA A 98 -8.87 5.36 -11.31
C ALA A 98 -9.31 6.42 -10.27
N GLY A 99 -9.63 6.00 -9.03
CA GLY A 99 -10.05 6.88 -7.95
C GLY A 99 -11.49 7.38 -8.06
N ARG A 100 -12.36 6.67 -8.83
CA ARG A 100 -13.75 7.09 -9.03
C ARG A 100 -14.70 6.33 -8.12
N ARG A 101 -15.67 7.07 -7.58
CA ARG A 101 -16.82 6.50 -6.88
C ARG A 101 -17.83 6.06 -7.92
N VAL A 102 -18.42 4.89 -7.74
CA VAL A 102 -19.33 4.28 -8.71
C VAL A 102 -20.62 3.86 -8.01
N ALA A 103 -21.75 4.41 -8.41
CA ALA A 103 -23.06 4.00 -7.95
C ALA A 103 -23.64 2.96 -8.93
N ILE A 104 -23.92 1.77 -8.43
CA ILE A 104 -24.54 0.69 -9.20
C ILE A 104 -26.05 0.75 -8.98
N CYS A 105 -26.78 0.97 -10.07
CA CYS A 105 -28.24 1.06 -10.07
C CYS A 105 -28.85 -0.11 -10.84
N ASP A 106 -29.44 -1.06 -10.11
CA ASP A 106 -30.03 -2.27 -10.69
C ASP A 106 -31.55 -2.22 -10.77
N GLN A 107 -32.12 -3.13 -11.55
CA GLN A 107 -33.53 -3.40 -11.65
C GLN A 107 -33.99 -4.20 -10.43
N LEU A 108 -34.95 -3.67 -9.67
CA LEU A 108 -35.48 -4.33 -8.46
C LEU A 108 -36.67 -5.25 -8.75
N GLU A 109 -37.12 -5.27 -10.00
CA GLU A 109 -38.28 -6.05 -10.48
C GLU A 109 -37.90 -6.75 -11.78
N ASP A 110 -38.46 -7.94 -12.01
CA ASP A 110 -38.30 -8.65 -13.29
C ASP A 110 -39.02 -7.89 -14.42
N PRO A 111 -38.30 -7.46 -15.47
CA PRO A 111 -38.92 -6.77 -16.61
C PRO A 111 -40.04 -7.57 -17.30
N LYS A 112 -40.01 -8.91 -17.20
CA LYS A 112 -41.01 -9.80 -17.80
C LYS A 112 -42.37 -9.76 -17.05
N LEU A 113 -42.32 -9.44 -15.75
CA LEU A 113 -43.49 -9.45 -14.87
C LEU A 113 -44.21 -8.10 -14.80
N THR A 114 -43.59 -7.00 -15.27
CA THR A 114 -44.17 -5.66 -15.18
C THR A 114 -44.49 -5.05 -16.56
N LYS A 115 -45.68 -4.51 -16.69
CA LYS A 115 -46.10 -3.71 -17.88
C LYS A 115 -45.77 -2.22 -17.73
N LYS A 116 -45.30 -1.80 -16.57
CA LYS A 116 -44.91 -0.42 -16.23
C LYS A 116 -43.41 -0.24 -16.36
N LEU A 117 -42.93 0.99 -16.14
CA LEU A 117 -41.50 1.27 -16.03
C LEU A 117 -40.88 0.43 -14.87
N VAL A 118 -39.91 -0.37 -15.17
CA VAL A 118 -39.20 -1.20 -14.18
C VAL A 118 -38.65 -0.34 -13.05
N LYS A 119 -38.95 -0.71 -11.82
CA LYS A 119 -38.41 -0.05 -10.62
C LYS A 119 -36.92 -0.36 -10.49
N ARG A 120 -36.13 0.67 -10.28
CA ARG A 120 -34.69 0.58 -10.07
C ARG A 120 -34.32 1.19 -8.74
N GLY A 121 -33.17 0.80 -8.23
CA GLY A 121 -32.58 1.35 -7.00
C GLY A 121 -31.07 1.24 -7.02
N ILE A 122 -30.41 2.08 -6.24
CA ILE A 122 -28.97 1.93 -5.99
C ILE A 122 -28.78 0.75 -5.07
N THR A 123 -28.09 -0.28 -5.56
CA THR A 123 -27.81 -1.51 -4.82
C THR A 123 -26.49 -1.43 -4.10
N GLU A 124 -25.54 -0.62 -4.61
CA GLU A 124 -24.22 -0.47 -4.03
C GLU A 124 -23.58 0.85 -4.48
N LEU A 125 -22.81 1.47 -3.57
CA LEU A 125 -21.92 2.57 -3.87
C LEU A 125 -20.48 2.11 -3.61
N VAL A 126 -19.77 1.76 -4.67
CA VAL A 126 -18.39 1.30 -4.60
C VAL A 126 -17.46 2.49 -4.68
N THR A 127 -16.54 2.59 -3.70
CA THR A 127 -15.52 3.64 -3.65
C THR A 127 -14.14 3.02 -3.46
N PRO A 128 -13.04 3.76 -3.71
CA PRO A 128 -11.69 3.23 -3.51
C PRO A 128 -11.45 2.65 -2.12
N GLY A 129 -12.04 3.26 -1.07
CA GLY A 129 -11.84 2.87 0.33
C GLY A 129 -12.76 1.75 0.82
N VAL A 130 -13.89 1.46 0.16
CA VAL A 130 -14.88 0.45 0.61
C VAL A 130 -15.15 -0.64 -0.41
N ALA A 131 -14.15 -1.01 -1.20
CA ALA A 131 -14.26 -2.10 -2.15
C ALA A 131 -14.11 -3.46 -1.43
N LEU A 132 -14.99 -4.43 -1.77
CA LEU A 132 -15.00 -5.81 -1.26
C LEU A 132 -14.65 -6.84 -2.33
N ALA A 133 -14.80 -6.51 -3.61
CA ALA A 133 -14.61 -7.44 -4.71
C ALA A 133 -13.12 -7.68 -4.98
N ASP A 134 -12.71 -8.95 -5.04
CA ASP A 134 -11.31 -9.36 -5.23
C ASP A 134 -10.67 -8.82 -6.51
N ASN A 135 -11.46 -8.64 -7.57
CA ASN A 135 -11.00 -8.07 -8.83
C ASN A 135 -10.63 -6.57 -8.73
N VAL A 136 -11.11 -5.87 -7.70
CA VAL A 136 -10.74 -4.47 -7.37
C VAL A 136 -9.50 -4.43 -6.50
N LEU A 137 -9.41 -5.35 -5.54
CA LEU A 137 -8.40 -5.39 -4.49
C LEU A 137 -7.06 -5.96 -4.99
N ASN A 138 -5.97 -5.51 -4.37
CA ASN A 138 -4.70 -6.22 -4.43
C ASN A 138 -4.67 -7.26 -3.30
N TYR A 139 -4.39 -8.53 -3.62
CA TYR A 139 -4.43 -9.61 -2.63
C TYR A 139 -3.34 -9.49 -1.54
N LYS A 140 -2.19 -8.88 -1.86
CA LYS A 140 -1.08 -8.65 -0.92
C LYS A 140 -1.16 -7.32 -0.16
N GLU A 141 -2.18 -6.50 -0.37
CA GLU A 141 -2.31 -5.19 0.25
C GLU A 141 -3.63 -5.02 0.98
N ASN A 142 -3.60 -4.26 2.06
CA ASN A 142 -4.81 -3.76 2.70
C ASN A 142 -5.46 -2.66 1.86
N ASN A 143 -6.78 -2.53 1.97
CA ASN A 143 -7.57 -1.50 1.30
C ASN A 143 -8.15 -0.54 2.33
N PHE A 144 -7.30 0.28 2.95
CA PHE A 144 -7.74 1.16 4.03
C PHE A 144 -8.57 2.35 3.53
N LEU A 145 -9.71 2.54 4.18
CA LEU A 145 -10.43 3.80 4.29
C LEU A 145 -9.92 4.51 5.54
N ALA A 146 -9.56 5.78 5.44
CA ALA A 146 -9.19 6.59 6.59
C ALA A 146 -10.20 7.69 6.88
N ALA A 147 -10.32 8.11 8.14
CA ALA A 147 -11.00 9.35 8.52
C ALA A 147 -10.12 10.18 9.44
N ILE A 148 -10.16 11.50 9.28
CA ILE A 148 -9.39 12.44 10.09
C ILE A 148 -10.35 13.44 10.74
N HIS A 149 -10.18 13.64 12.04
CA HIS A 149 -10.84 14.70 12.79
C HIS A 149 -9.82 15.71 13.32
N PHE A 150 -10.03 16.97 13.03
CA PHE A 150 -9.19 18.09 13.46
C PHE A 150 -9.67 18.61 14.83
N GLY A 151 -9.07 18.13 15.91
CA GLY A 151 -9.36 18.62 17.25
C GLY A 151 -8.55 19.88 17.59
N LYS A 152 -8.86 20.54 18.73
CA LYS A 152 -8.22 21.80 19.15
C LYS A 152 -6.73 21.63 19.49
N ALA A 153 -6.32 20.51 20.08
CA ALA A 153 -4.96 20.27 20.55
C ALA A 153 -4.27 19.09 19.82
N SER A 154 -5.03 18.19 19.28
CA SER A 154 -4.55 16.99 18.58
C SER A 154 -5.52 16.60 17.48
N CYS A 155 -5.04 15.85 16.48
CA CYS A 155 -5.85 15.21 15.47
C CYS A 155 -6.19 13.79 15.86
N GLY A 156 -7.41 13.35 15.54
CA GLY A 156 -7.79 11.94 15.55
C GLY A 156 -7.74 11.33 14.17
N VAL A 157 -7.35 10.07 14.09
CA VAL A 157 -7.39 9.29 12.86
C VAL A 157 -7.96 7.91 13.10
N ALA A 158 -8.66 7.39 12.12
CA ALA A 158 -9.10 6.01 12.10
C ALA A 158 -8.84 5.40 10.73
N PHE A 159 -8.53 4.10 10.69
CA PHE A 159 -8.32 3.32 9.48
C PHE A 159 -9.18 2.07 9.54
N LEU A 160 -9.91 1.79 8.47
CA LEU A 160 -10.71 0.58 8.33
C LEU A 160 -10.41 -0.09 6.99
N ASP A 161 -10.05 -1.36 7.02
CA ASP A 161 -10.10 -2.23 5.85
C ASP A 161 -11.36 -3.09 5.92
N ILE A 162 -12.38 -2.70 5.17
CA ILE A 162 -13.66 -3.42 5.15
C ILE A 162 -13.51 -4.84 4.59
N SER A 163 -12.50 -5.10 3.76
CA SER A 163 -12.28 -6.42 3.17
C SER A 163 -11.70 -7.44 4.14
N THR A 164 -11.08 -6.99 5.25
CA THR A 164 -10.50 -7.85 6.29
C THR A 164 -11.15 -7.70 7.65
N GLY A 165 -11.88 -6.59 7.87
CA GLY A 165 -12.47 -6.22 9.16
C GLY A 165 -11.47 -5.56 10.11
N GLU A 166 -10.25 -5.21 9.66
CA GLU A 166 -9.25 -4.54 10.49
C GLU A 166 -9.64 -3.08 10.72
N PHE A 167 -9.86 -2.70 11.98
CA PHE A 167 -10.26 -1.35 12.39
C PHE A 167 -9.29 -0.80 13.43
N LEU A 168 -8.63 0.30 13.11
CA LEU A 168 -7.58 0.92 13.91
C LEU A 168 -7.91 2.38 14.18
N THR A 169 -7.54 2.90 15.35
CA THR A 169 -7.72 4.32 15.69
C THR A 169 -6.55 4.86 16.52
N GLY A 170 -6.30 6.15 16.39
CA GLY A 170 -5.24 6.85 17.13
C GLY A 170 -5.45 8.36 17.21
N GLU A 171 -4.68 8.99 18.07
CA GLU A 171 -4.59 10.45 18.18
C GLU A 171 -3.15 10.89 18.23
N GLY A 172 -2.86 12.07 17.69
CA GLY A 172 -1.52 12.63 17.73
C GLY A 172 -1.43 14.02 17.14
N SER A 173 -0.21 14.53 17.01
CA SER A 173 0.08 15.75 16.27
C SER A 173 -0.16 15.55 14.76
N TYR A 174 -0.22 16.67 14.01
CA TYR A 174 -0.34 16.61 12.54
C TYR A 174 0.77 15.76 11.91
N ASP A 175 2.00 15.88 12.39
CA ASP A 175 3.13 15.06 11.94
C ASP A 175 2.92 13.56 12.20
N THR A 176 2.35 13.22 13.36
CA THR A 176 1.99 11.84 13.71
C THR A 176 0.96 11.29 12.76
N ILE A 177 -0.10 12.06 12.50
CA ILE A 177 -1.15 11.63 11.58
C ILE A 177 -0.62 11.52 10.13
N GLU A 178 0.22 12.45 9.66
CA GLU A 178 0.85 12.33 8.35
C GLU A 178 1.66 11.05 8.21
N LYS A 179 2.44 10.67 9.24
CA LYS A 179 3.19 9.41 9.24
C LYS A 179 2.28 8.19 9.14
N LEU A 180 1.19 8.18 9.92
CA LEU A 180 0.22 7.08 9.88
C LEU A 180 -0.44 6.98 8.49
N LEU A 181 -0.81 8.12 7.88
CA LEU A 181 -1.35 8.13 6.51
C LEU A 181 -0.36 7.57 5.48
N VAL A 182 0.92 7.89 5.61
CA VAL A 182 1.97 7.34 4.73
C VAL A 182 2.15 5.84 4.95
N ASN A 183 2.19 5.40 6.21
CA ASN A 183 2.42 4.00 6.57
C ASN A 183 1.26 3.09 6.17
N PHE A 184 0.02 3.51 6.40
CA PHE A 184 -1.19 2.75 6.03
C PHE A 184 -1.60 2.95 4.58
N SER A 185 -1.15 4.02 3.93
CA SER A 185 -1.43 4.34 2.51
C SER A 185 -2.91 4.17 2.14
N PRO A 186 -3.84 4.87 2.82
CA PRO A 186 -5.26 4.71 2.60
C PRO A 186 -5.64 5.03 1.15
N LYS A 187 -6.60 4.27 0.61
CA LYS A 187 -7.12 4.46 -0.75
C LYS A 187 -8.12 5.60 -0.82
N GLU A 188 -8.73 5.96 0.32
CA GLU A 188 -9.68 7.07 0.43
C GLU A 188 -9.57 7.68 1.84
N VAL A 189 -9.69 9.01 1.95
CA VAL A 189 -9.60 9.74 3.22
C VAL A 189 -10.83 10.62 3.40
N LEU A 190 -11.48 10.47 4.55
CA LEU A 190 -12.64 11.23 4.96
C LEU A 190 -12.24 12.36 5.90
N PHE A 191 -12.84 13.52 5.75
CA PHE A 191 -12.70 14.62 6.70
C PHE A 191 -13.91 15.56 6.63
N ASP A 192 -14.01 16.45 7.59
CA ASP A 192 -15.05 17.46 7.66
C ASP A 192 -14.84 18.52 6.57
N ARG A 193 -15.91 18.84 5.84
CA ARG A 193 -15.94 19.81 4.73
C ARG A 193 -15.32 21.16 5.09
N ASP A 194 -15.57 21.63 6.30
CA ASP A 194 -15.07 22.94 6.77
C ASP A 194 -13.56 22.96 6.96
N ASN A 195 -12.93 21.80 7.14
CA ASN A 195 -11.50 21.63 7.34
C ASN A 195 -10.70 21.34 6.05
N LYS A 196 -11.28 21.52 4.86
CA LYS A 196 -10.61 21.26 3.57
C LYS A 196 -9.29 22.03 3.38
N GLN A 197 -9.25 23.29 3.74
CA GLN A 197 -8.03 24.11 3.64
C GLN A 197 -6.94 23.58 4.56
N GLN A 198 -7.31 23.23 5.79
CA GLN A 198 -6.41 22.68 6.79
C GLN A 198 -5.90 21.31 6.37
N PHE A 199 -6.75 20.45 5.83
CA PHE A 199 -6.35 19.14 5.28
C PHE A 199 -5.27 19.31 4.19
N ASN A 200 -5.53 20.17 3.19
CA ASN A 200 -4.59 20.40 2.09
C ASN A 200 -3.26 21.02 2.56
N GLN A 201 -3.31 21.88 3.57
CA GLN A 201 -2.12 22.51 4.14
C GLN A 201 -1.19 21.48 4.81
N TYR A 202 -1.73 20.52 5.57
CA TYR A 202 -0.92 19.57 6.34
C TYR A 202 -0.64 18.26 5.59
N PHE A 203 -1.56 17.78 4.75
CA PHE A 203 -1.47 16.44 4.14
C PHE A 203 -1.35 16.48 2.61
N GLY A 204 -1.53 17.65 1.99
CA GLY A 204 -1.46 17.83 0.54
C GLY A 204 -2.68 17.30 -0.20
N ASP A 205 -2.58 17.22 -1.53
CA ASP A 205 -3.66 16.86 -2.47
C ASP A 205 -3.52 15.46 -3.10
N LYS A 206 -2.55 14.68 -2.62
CA LYS A 206 -2.21 13.36 -3.17
C LYS A 206 -3.22 12.25 -2.86
N TYR A 207 -4.11 12.45 -1.88
CA TYR A 207 -5.08 11.46 -1.45
C TYR A 207 -6.40 11.57 -2.24
N CYS A 208 -7.05 10.43 -2.49
CA CYS A 208 -8.45 10.43 -2.88
C CYS A 208 -9.28 10.80 -1.65
N THR A 209 -9.97 11.95 -1.69
CA THR A 209 -10.66 12.50 -0.52
C THR A 209 -12.16 12.58 -0.71
N PHE A 210 -12.90 12.43 0.40
CA PHE A 210 -14.32 12.68 0.45
C PHE A 210 -14.69 13.52 1.68
N GLU A 211 -15.46 14.58 1.44
CA GLU A 211 -15.89 15.54 2.46
C GLU A 211 -17.23 15.13 3.05
N LEU A 212 -17.29 15.00 4.38
CA LEU A 212 -18.52 14.76 5.11
C LEU A 212 -19.00 16.04 5.80
N ASP A 213 -20.26 16.09 6.16
CA ASP A 213 -20.84 17.23 6.89
C ASP A 213 -20.36 17.23 8.36
N ASP A 214 -20.28 18.40 8.98
CA ASP A 214 -19.75 18.67 10.32
C ASP A 214 -20.44 17.85 11.44
N TRP A 215 -21.75 17.62 11.33
CA TRP A 215 -22.51 16.87 12.32
C TRP A 215 -22.03 15.41 12.47
N VAL A 216 -21.39 14.85 11.46
CA VAL A 216 -20.81 13.51 11.49
C VAL A 216 -19.65 13.44 12.47
N PHE A 217 -18.88 14.54 12.57
CA PHE A 217 -17.70 14.63 13.42
C PHE A 217 -18.03 15.13 14.85
N THR A 218 -19.04 14.56 15.45
CA THR A 218 -19.43 14.84 16.84
C THR A 218 -19.19 13.64 17.75
N GLU A 219 -18.66 13.86 18.96
CA GLU A 219 -18.33 12.77 19.90
C GLU A 219 -19.57 11.93 20.25
N SER A 220 -20.70 12.57 20.51
CA SER A 220 -21.93 11.88 20.90
C SER A 220 -22.42 10.92 19.82
N THR A 221 -22.45 11.37 18.57
CA THR A 221 -22.86 10.54 17.42
C THR A 221 -21.90 9.39 17.17
N ALA A 222 -20.59 9.70 17.19
CA ALA A 222 -19.54 8.72 16.98
C ALA A 222 -19.58 7.61 18.05
N ARG A 223 -19.63 8.00 19.32
CA ARG A 223 -19.67 7.07 20.46
C ARG A 223 -20.92 6.20 20.40
N GLN A 224 -22.08 6.77 20.14
CA GLN A 224 -23.33 6.02 20.01
C GLN A 224 -23.26 4.96 18.90
N LYS A 225 -22.72 5.30 17.72
CA LYS A 225 -22.57 4.38 16.59
C LYS A 225 -21.63 3.21 16.93
N LEU A 226 -20.47 3.49 17.50
CA LEU A 226 -19.51 2.46 17.88
C LEU A 226 -20.07 1.52 18.96
N LEU A 227 -20.72 2.07 20.01
CA LEU A 227 -21.35 1.27 21.05
C LEU A 227 -22.47 0.37 20.51
N LYS A 228 -23.29 0.91 19.59
CA LYS A 228 -24.35 0.14 18.91
C LYS A 228 -23.77 -0.98 18.06
N HIS A 229 -22.70 -0.69 17.28
CA HIS A 229 -22.08 -1.66 16.40
C HIS A 229 -21.44 -2.82 17.19
N PHE A 230 -20.64 -2.51 18.21
CA PHE A 230 -19.95 -3.52 19.00
C PHE A 230 -20.85 -4.17 20.09
N GLY A 231 -22.08 -3.72 20.25
CA GLY A 231 -23.01 -4.26 21.25
C GLY A 231 -22.54 -4.06 22.70
N THR A 232 -21.78 -3.01 22.98
CA THR A 232 -21.15 -2.75 24.28
C THR A 232 -21.67 -1.48 24.93
N GLN A 233 -21.54 -1.37 26.26
CA GLN A 233 -21.94 -0.17 27.01
C GLN A 233 -20.82 0.86 27.14
N THR A 234 -19.57 0.45 26.96
CA THR A 234 -18.38 1.31 27.05
C THR A 234 -17.30 0.91 26.03
N LEU A 235 -16.47 1.85 25.63
CA LEU A 235 -15.32 1.59 24.76
C LEU A 235 -14.03 1.27 25.53
N LYS A 236 -14.09 1.19 26.86
CA LYS A 236 -12.92 0.89 27.72
C LYS A 236 -12.28 -0.45 27.41
N GLY A 237 -13.08 -1.48 27.10
CA GLY A 237 -12.58 -2.81 26.74
C GLY A 237 -11.70 -2.84 25.50
N PHE A 238 -11.87 -1.86 24.60
CA PHE A 238 -11.03 -1.69 23.41
C PHE A 238 -9.80 -0.79 23.66
N GLY A 239 -9.66 -0.21 24.86
CA GLY A 239 -8.53 0.68 25.19
C GLY A 239 -8.55 2.05 24.52
N ILE A 240 -9.68 2.47 23.94
CA ILE A 240 -9.81 3.70 23.16
C ILE A 240 -10.67 4.79 23.83
N ASP A 241 -11.26 4.53 24.98
CA ASP A 241 -12.27 5.41 25.61
C ASP A 241 -11.78 6.84 25.88
N HIS A 242 -10.48 7.02 26.06
CA HIS A 242 -9.79 8.31 26.27
C HIS A 242 -9.41 9.04 24.96
N LEU A 243 -9.49 8.38 23.79
CA LEU A 243 -9.13 8.92 22.48
C LEU A 243 -10.33 9.62 21.84
N VAL A 244 -10.70 10.80 22.33
CA VAL A 244 -11.91 11.52 21.90
C VAL A 244 -11.91 11.79 20.40
N ASN A 245 -10.81 12.35 19.88
CA ASN A 245 -10.70 12.67 18.45
C ASN A 245 -10.63 11.40 17.59
N GLY A 246 -9.97 10.33 18.10
CA GLY A 246 -9.91 9.02 17.44
C GLY A 246 -11.30 8.36 17.39
N ILE A 247 -12.10 8.46 18.44
CA ILE A 247 -13.50 8.00 18.48
C ILE A 247 -14.33 8.75 17.42
N ILE A 248 -14.17 10.08 17.33
CA ILE A 248 -14.89 10.89 16.34
C ILE A 248 -14.55 10.45 14.92
N ALA A 249 -13.25 10.29 14.61
CA ALA A 249 -12.79 9.80 13.31
C ALA A 249 -13.35 8.39 13.02
N SER A 250 -13.36 7.49 14.02
CA SER A 250 -13.90 6.14 13.87
C SER A 250 -15.41 6.15 13.60
N GLY A 251 -16.14 7.03 14.28
CA GLY A 251 -17.57 7.22 14.07
C GLY A 251 -17.90 7.75 12.67
N ALA A 252 -17.03 8.61 12.12
CA ALA A 252 -17.17 9.12 10.75
C ALA A 252 -17.03 7.99 9.72
N ILE A 253 -16.13 7.03 9.92
CA ILE A 253 -16.04 5.83 9.10
C ILE A 253 -17.34 5.03 9.16
N MET A 254 -17.87 4.77 10.36
CA MET A 254 -19.13 4.03 10.51
C MET A 254 -20.30 4.74 9.82
N GLN A 255 -20.36 6.07 9.91
CA GLN A 255 -21.38 6.85 9.19
C GLN A 255 -21.21 6.74 7.67
N TYR A 256 -19.98 6.76 7.19
CA TYR A 256 -19.69 6.62 5.76
C TYR A 256 -20.10 5.25 5.21
N LEU A 257 -19.92 4.17 5.97
CA LEU A 257 -20.39 2.85 5.59
C LEU A 257 -21.93 2.80 5.44
N GLU A 258 -22.66 3.49 6.31
CA GLU A 258 -24.13 3.62 6.15
C GLU A 258 -24.50 4.40 4.87
N ILE A 259 -23.80 5.51 4.59
CA ILE A 259 -24.01 6.33 3.38
C ILE A 259 -23.72 5.51 2.12
N THR A 260 -22.71 4.65 2.15
CA THR A 260 -22.31 3.79 1.02
C THR A 260 -23.09 2.47 0.98
N GLN A 261 -24.11 2.31 1.84
CA GLN A 261 -25.01 1.15 1.90
C GLN A 261 -24.33 -0.17 2.33
N HIS A 262 -23.21 -0.08 3.03
CA HIS A 262 -22.56 -1.23 3.66
C HIS A 262 -23.14 -1.44 5.07
N THR A 263 -24.29 -2.11 5.17
CA THR A 263 -25.01 -2.32 6.46
C THR A 263 -24.62 -3.61 7.16
N ASN A 264 -24.25 -4.65 6.39
CA ASN A 264 -23.86 -5.95 6.94
C ASN A 264 -22.35 -5.98 7.17
N ILE A 265 -21.91 -5.53 8.33
CA ILE A 265 -20.49 -5.36 8.70
C ILE A 265 -20.14 -6.11 10.01
N SER A 266 -20.80 -7.24 10.25
CA SER A 266 -20.62 -8.06 11.48
C SER A 266 -19.19 -8.63 11.63
N HIS A 267 -18.40 -8.67 10.54
CA HIS A 267 -17.00 -9.05 10.58
C HIS A 267 -16.07 -7.96 11.17
N ILE A 268 -16.53 -6.74 11.34
CA ILE A 268 -15.79 -5.72 12.09
C ILE A 268 -16.08 -5.96 13.58
N THR A 269 -15.35 -6.90 14.19
CA THR A 269 -15.61 -7.40 15.54
C THR A 269 -14.90 -6.59 16.63
N SER A 270 -13.90 -5.81 16.29
CA SER A 270 -13.09 -5.04 17.23
C SER A 270 -12.50 -3.78 16.62
N ILE A 271 -12.14 -2.84 17.48
CA ILE A 271 -11.34 -1.68 17.11
C ILE A 271 -10.10 -1.65 18.02
N SER A 272 -8.94 -1.42 17.42
CA SER A 272 -7.66 -1.43 18.14
C SER A 272 -7.02 -0.05 18.15
N ARG A 273 -6.39 0.29 19.28
CA ARG A 273 -5.57 1.50 19.39
C ARG A 273 -4.24 1.32 18.65
N ILE A 274 -3.83 2.34 17.90
CA ILE A 274 -2.48 2.44 17.36
C ILE A 274 -1.54 2.94 18.47
N GLU A 275 -0.71 2.04 19.01
CA GLU A 275 0.22 2.33 20.11
C GLU A 275 1.60 2.68 19.55
N GLU A 276 1.85 3.97 19.21
CA GLU A 276 3.15 4.40 18.68
C GLU A 276 4.32 4.08 19.62
N ASP A 277 4.08 4.08 20.93
CA ASP A 277 5.13 3.86 21.91
C ASP A 277 5.72 2.45 21.88
N ARG A 278 5.03 1.47 21.29
CA ARG A 278 5.51 0.08 21.15
C ARG A 278 6.43 -0.13 19.97
N TYR A 279 6.45 0.81 19.03
CA TYR A 279 7.14 0.64 17.75
C TYR A 279 8.28 1.63 17.55
N VAL A 280 9.25 1.24 16.77
CA VAL A 280 10.31 2.13 16.27
C VAL A 280 9.68 3.21 15.41
N ARG A 281 10.02 4.45 15.68
CA ARG A 281 9.54 5.58 14.89
C ARG A 281 10.33 5.69 13.61
N LEU A 282 9.67 5.47 12.48
CA LEU A 282 10.15 5.71 11.12
C LEU A 282 9.37 6.88 10.54
N ASP A 283 10.06 7.86 9.98
CA ASP A 283 9.41 8.94 9.23
C ASP A 283 9.26 8.58 7.75
N LYS A 284 8.51 9.39 7.02
CA LYS A 284 8.27 9.19 5.58
C LYS A 284 9.55 9.17 4.74
N PHE A 285 10.53 9.97 5.14
CA PHE A 285 11.81 10.06 4.45
C PHE A 285 12.62 8.78 4.66
N THR A 286 12.65 8.26 5.88
CA THR A 286 13.32 7.00 6.22
C THR A 286 12.72 5.80 5.49
N ILE A 287 11.38 5.65 5.46
CA ILE A 287 10.72 4.55 4.74
C ILE A 287 11.06 4.58 3.25
N ARG A 288 11.03 5.78 2.64
CA ARG A 288 11.38 5.98 1.23
C ARG A 288 12.87 5.77 0.96
N SER A 289 13.73 6.39 1.77
CA SER A 289 15.19 6.36 1.60
C SER A 289 15.77 4.96 1.79
N LEU A 290 15.22 4.16 2.70
CA LEU A 290 15.60 2.75 2.90
C LEU A 290 14.90 1.80 1.92
N GLU A 291 14.03 2.28 1.05
CA GLU A 291 13.27 1.47 0.08
C GLU A 291 12.59 0.26 0.74
N LEU A 292 11.89 0.51 1.87
CA LEU A 292 11.33 -0.59 2.67
C LEU A 292 10.22 -1.34 1.93
N ILE A 293 9.31 -0.60 1.27
CA ILE A 293 8.10 -1.15 0.62
C ILE A 293 8.21 -1.10 -0.90
N ASN A 294 8.66 0.04 -1.45
CA ASN A 294 8.76 0.28 -2.88
C ASN A 294 10.17 0.73 -3.23
N SER A 295 10.69 0.30 -4.37
CA SER A 295 11.92 0.84 -4.92
C SER A 295 11.69 2.25 -5.49
N MET A 296 12.72 3.11 -5.42
CA MET A 296 12.73 4.44 -6.05
C MET A 296 12.98 4.36 -7.56
N HIS A 297 13.48 3.24 -8.06
CA HIS A 297 13.83 3.04 -9.47
C HIS A 297 12.91 1.99 -10.10
N GLU A 298 12.50 2.23 -11.34
CA GLU A 298 11.77 1.23 -12.14
C GLU A 298 12.64 -0.03 -12.31
N GLY A 299 12.06 -1.19 -11.98
CA GLY A 299 12.78 -2.48 -12.00
C GLY A 299 13.70 -2.73 -10.80
N GLY A 300 13.78 -1.80 -9.85
CA GLY A 300 14.48 -2.02 -8.59
C GLY A 300 13.70 -2.93 -7.63
N SER A 301 14.37 -3.44 -6.60
CA SER A 301 13.79 -4.28 -5.55
C SER A 301 13.77 -3.54 -4.21
N SER A 302 12.71 -3.71 -3.44
CA SER A 302 12.58 -3.18 -2.07
C SER A 302 13.01 -4.22 -1.03
N LEU A 303 13.14 -3.80 0.25
CA LEU A 303 13.37 -4.77 1.32
C LEU A 303 12.22 -5.77 1.42
N LEU A 304 10.97 -5.30 1.30
CA LEU A 304 9.78 -6.17 1.31
C LEU A 304 9.88 -7.28 0.26
N ASN A 305 10.32 -6.96 -0.97
CA ASN A 305 10.48 -7.97 -2.02
C ASN A 305 11.49 -9.06 -1.66
N VAL A 306 12.49 -8.75 -0.84
CA VAL A 306 13.53 -9.70 -0.42
C VAL A 306 13.05 -10.62 0.69
N ILE A 307 12.23 -10.09 1.61
CA ILE A 307 11.81 -10.83 2.81
C ILE A 307 10.40 -11.43 2.74
N ASP A 308 9.61 -11.11 1.71
CA ASP A 308 8.23 -11.62 1.54
C ASP A 308 8.23 -12.99 0.83
N ASN A 309 8.57 -14.03 1.58
CA ASN A 309 8.35 -15.43 1.22
C ASN A 309 7.07 -15.99 1.88
N THR A 310 6.14 -15.10 2.26
CA THR A 310 4.86 -15.54 2.82
C THR A 310 4.03 -16.28 1.77
N ILE A 311 3.36 -17.31 2.22
CA ILE A 311 2.54 -18.20 1.37
C ILE A 311 1.10 -17.67 1.29
N THR A 312 0.57 -17.14 2.40
CA THR A 312 -0.80 -16.65 2.46
C THR A 312 -0.88 -15.14 2.20
N PRO A 313 -1.96 -14.65 1.56
CA PRO A 313 -2.17 -13.21 1.39
C PRO A 313 -2.24 -12.44 2.72
N MET A 314 -2.78 -13.08 3.77
CA MET A 314 -2.87 -12.52 5.12
C MET A 314 -1.47 -12.31 5.72
N GLY A 315 -0.57 -13.28 5.54
CA GLY A 315 0.82 -13.17 5.95
C GLY A 315 1.53 -12.01 5.26
N SER A 316 1.38 -11.87 3.95
CA SER A 316 1.99 -10.77 3.18
C SER A 316 1.52 -9.39 3.67
N ARG A 317 0.22 -9.21 3.92
CA ARG A 317 -0.34 -7.96 4.49
C ARG A 317 0.24 -7.68 5.88
N MET A 318 0.32 -8.71 6.73
CA MET A 318 0.89 -8.59 8.08
C MET A 318 2.38 -8.28 8.05
N LEU A 319 3.16 -8.92 7.18
CA LEU A 319 4.59 -8.69 7.02
C LEU A 319 4.89 -7.25 6.60
N LYS A 320 4.14 -6.72 5.63
CA LYS A 320 4.24 -5.32 5.21
C LYS A 320 4.03 -4.36 6.39
N ARG A 321 3.03 -4.65 7.24
CA ARG A 321 2.77 -3.86 8.45
C ARG A 321 3.90 -3.99 9.48
N TRP A 322 4.42 -5.19 9.74
CA TRP A 322 5.53 -5.38 10.67
C TRP A 322 6.78 -4.61 10.26
N LEU A 323 7.02 -4.49 8.96
CA LEU A 323 8.18 -3.80 8.42
C LEU A 323 8.13 -2.29 8.70
N VAL A 324 6.97 -1.67 8.65
CA VAL A 324 6.79 -0.23 8.94
C VAL A 324 6.52 0.07 10.42
N PHE A 325 6.24 -0.95 11.23
CA PHE A 325 6.06 -0.89 12.67
C PHE A 325 6.97 -1.90 13.40
N PRO A 326 8.32 -1.73 13.35
CA PRO A 326 9.25 -2.59 14.06
C PRO A 326 9.08 -2.44 15.57
N LEU A 327 9.32 -3.50 16.32
CA LEU A 327 9.13 -3.53 17.77
C LEU A 327 10.26 -2.79 18.53
N LYS A 328 9.92 -2.18 19.67
CA LYS A 328 10.89 -1.62 20.64
C LYS A 328 11.07 -2.47 21.89
N GLU A 329 10.13 -3.36 22.19
CA GLU A 329 10.19 -4.19 23.38
C GLU A 329 11.04 -5.43 23.14
N GLN A 330 12.17 -5.54 23.83
CA GLN A 330 13.13 -6.65 23.71
C GLN A 330 12.43 -8.01 23.81
N LYS A 331 11.57 -8.19 24.82
CA LYS A 331 10.86 -9.46 25.06
C LYS A 331 9.98 -9.88 23.88
N ALA A 332 9.28 -8.92 23.27
CA ALA A 332 8.43 -9.19 22.11
C ALA A 332 9.26 -9.54 20.86
N ILE A 333 10.43 -8.88 20.68
CA ILE A 333 11.38 -9.21 19.61
C ILE A 333 11.93 -10.62 19.81
N GLU A 334 12.41 -10.95 21.02
CA GLU A 334 12.95 -12.26 21.34
C GLU A 334 11.92 -13.38 21.17
N GLN A 335 10.65 -13.14 21.51
CA GLN A 335 9.58 -14.09 21.24
C GLN A 335 9.46 -14.45 19.76
N ARG A 336 9.56 -13.46 18.86
CA ARG A 336 9.58 -13.72 17.41
C ARG A 336 10.84 -14.47 16.98
N LEU A 337 12.02 -14.02 17.43
CA LEU A 337 13.30 -14.65 17.12
C LEU A 337 13.33 -16.12 17.58
N ASN A 338 12.78 -16.43 18.75
CA ASN A 338 12.71 -17.80 19.25
C ASN A 338 11.81 -18.70 18.37
N VAL A 339 10.74 -18.17 17.80
CA VAL A 339 9.90 -18.91 16.86
C VAL A 339 10.63 -19.12 15.53
N VAL A 340 11.26 -18.05 15.00
CA VAL A 340 12.07 -18.13 13.76
C VAL A 340 13.18 -19.18 13.91
N GLU A 341 13.90 -19.18 15.07
CA GLU A 341 14.93 -20.16 15.35
C GLU A 341 14.39 -21.60 15.43
N HIS A 342 13.22 -21.78 16.02
CA HIS A 342 12.56 -23.10 16.08
C HIS A 342 12.23 -23.61 14.69
N ILE A 343 11.66 -22.79 13.82
CA ILE A 343 11.34 -23.14 12.43
C ILE A 343 12.64 -23.43 11.66
N TYR A 344 13.65 -22.56 11.81
CA TYR A 344 14.95 -22.68 11.14
C TYR A 344 15.65 -24.00 11.44
N ASN A 345 15.58 -24.49 12.71
CA ASN A 345 16.27 -25.69 13.18
C ASN A 345 15.43 -26.98 13.09
N SER A 346 14.15 -26.92 12.72
CA SER A 346 13.23 -28.06 12.71
C SER A 346 12.64 -28.28 11.32
N GLU A 347 13.31 -29.08 10.50
CA GLU A 347 12.90 -29.36 9.12
C GLU A 347 11.49 -29.98 9.05
N ASP A 348 11.18 -30.94 9.96
CA ASP A 348 9.85 -31.55 10.02
C ASP A 348 8.74 -30.51 10.31
N PHE A 349 9.00 -29.57 11.21
CA PHE A 349 8.05 -28.51 11.54
C PHE A 349 7.87 -27.52 10.40
N GLU A 350 8.96 -27.12 9.75
CA GLU A 350 8.95 -26.26 8.57
C GLU A 350 8.16 -26.89 7.43
N GLN A 351 8.37 -28.20 7.16
CA GLN A 351 7.65 -28.92 6.11
C GLN A 351 6.15 -28.96 6.37
N VAL A 352 5.74 -29.25 7.62
CA VAL A 352 4.31 -29.20 7.99
C VAL A 352 3.72 -27.82 7.74
N LEU A 353 4.42 -26.73 8.13
CA LEU A 353 3.95 -25.37 7.88
C LEU A 353 3.82 -25.09 6.39
N SER A 354 4.86 -25.36 5.61
CA SER A 354 4.89 -25.13 4.17
C SER A 354 3.74 -25.85 3.46
N ASP A 355 3.56 -27.14 3.71
CA ASP A 355 2.51 -27.96 3.09
C ASP A 355 1.10 -27.49 3.43
N GLN A 356 0.87 -27.10 4.67
CA GLN A 356 -0.48 -26.69 5.10
C GLN A 356 -0.80 -25.24 4.72
N LEU A 357 0.15 -24.31 4.81
CA LEU A 357 -0.05 -22.89 4.45
C LEU A 357 -0.45 -22.74 2.97
N HIS A 358 0.07 -23.56 2.05
CA HIS A 358 -0.33 -23.58 0.64
C HIS A 358 -1.79 -23.95 0.42
N ARG A 359 -2.43 -24.65 1.37
CA ARG A 359 -3.84 -25.05 1.32
C ARG A 359 -4.77 -23.99 1.94
N ILE A 360 -4.19 -23.01 2.66
CA ILE A 360 -4.93 -21.93 3.33
C ILE A 360 -5.02 -20.75 2.39
N GLY A 361 -6.24 -20.40 1.97
CA GLY A 361 -6.51 -19.19 1.20
C GLY A 361 -6.60 -17.93 2.08
N ASP A 362 -7.27 -16.90 1.56
CA ASP A 362 -7.47 -15.63 2.27
C ASP A 362 -8.70 -15.70 3.21
N LEU A 363 -8.50 -16.23 4.40
CA LEU A 363 -9.56 -16.38 5.42
C LEU A 363 -10.18 -15.04 5.81
N GLU A 364 -9.38 -13.97 5.93
CA GLU A 364 -9.90 -12.64 6.30
C GLU A 364 -10.92 -12.15 5.27
N ARG A 365 -10.60 -12.24 3.99
CA ARG A 365 -11.49 -11.79 2.91
C ARG A 365 -12.66 -12.73 2.66
N ILE A 366 -12.47 -14.02 2.81
CA ILE A 366 -13.60 -14.98 2.71
C ILE A 366 -14.63 -14.69 3.81
N ILE A 367 -14.18 -14.50 5.05
CA ILE A 367 -15.10 -14.30 6.17
C ILE A 367 -15.82 -12.95 6.12
N SER A 368 -15.20 -11.91 5.55
CA SER A 368 -15.89 -10.64 5.31
C SER A 368 -17.01 -10.78 4.27
N ARG A 369 -16.79 -11.59 3.22
CA ARG A 369 -17.85 -11.91 2.24
C ARG A 369 -18.97 -12.76 2.83
N VAL A 370 -18.65 -13.66 3.75
CA VAL A 370 -19.67 -14.39 4.54
C VAL A 370 -20.55 -13.41 5.33
N ALA A 371 -19.94 -12.43 6.01
CA ALA A 371 -20.67 -11.44 6.80
C ALA A 371 -21.67 -10.63 5.96
N VAL A 372 -21.26 -10.22 4.73
CA VAL A 372 -22.11 -9.46 3.82
C VAL A 372 -23.02 -10.34 2.95
N GLY A 373 -22.95 -11.68 3.09
CA GLY A 373 -23.76 -12.61 2.30
C GLY A 373 -23.39 -12.72 0.82
N ARG A 374 -22.14 -12.39 0.45
CA ARG A 374 -21.63 -12.36 -0.95
C ARG A 374 -20.60 -13.47 -1.23
N VAL A 375 -20.46 -14.43 -0.33
CA VAL A 375 -19.54 -15.56 -0.51
C VAL A 375 -20.10 -16.54 -1.55
N SER A 376 -19.25 -17.05 -2.43
CA SER A 376 -19.61 -18.06 -3.40
C SER A 376 -19.52 -19.49 -2.81
N PRO A 377 -20.23 -20.48 -3.38
CA PRO A 377 -20.10 -21.88 -2.95
C PRO A 377 -18.66 -22.41 -2.98
N ARG A 378 -17.87 -22.04 -3.97
CA ARG A 378 -16.44 -22.43 -4.07
C ARG A 378 -15.60 -21.86 -2.93
N GLU A 379 -15.84 -20.63 -2.54
CA GLU A 379 -15.14 -20.02 -1.39
C GLU A 379 -15.53 -20.67 -0.06
N VAL A 380 -16.76 -21.13 0.11
CA VAL A 380 -17.19 -21.90 1.28
C VAL A 380 -16.45 -23.24 1.34
N VAL A 381 -16.28 -23.92 0.21
CA VAL A 381 -15.46 -25.15 0.13
C VAL A 381 -13.98 -24.83 0.41
N GLN A 382 -13.46 -23.75 -0.12
CA GLN A 382 -12.08 -23.29 0.16
C GLN A 382 -11.89 -23.00 1.66
N LEU A 383 -12.87 -22.37 2.31
CA LEU A 383 -12.87 -22.17 3.77
C LEU A 383 -12.78 -23.48 4.53
N ARG A 384 -13.55 -24.51 4.13
CA ARG A 384 -13.45 -25.85 4.73
C ARG A 384 -12.03 -26.42 4.59
N TYR A 385 -11.45 -26.40 3.39
CA TYR A 385 -10.08 -26.88 3.18
C TYR A 385 -9.04 -26.11 4.01
N ALA A 386 -9.22 -24.82 4.17
CA ALA A 386 -8.38 -24.03 5.05
C ALA A 386 -8.52 -24.43 6.53
N LEU A 387 -9.74 -24.66 7.01
CA LEU A 387 -9.99 -25.14 8.37
C LEU A 387 -9.42 -26.56 8.59
N ASP A 388 -9.46 -27.43 7.57
CA ASP A 388 -8.83 -28.75 7.62
C ASP A 388 -7.28 -28.63 7.70
N ALA A 389 -6.68 -27.68 6.97
CA ALA A 389 -5.24 -27.45 6.96
C ALA A 389 -4.72 -26.81 8.27
N ILE A 390 -5.55 -26.09 9.01
CA ILE A 390 -5.21 -25.48 10.31
C ILE A 390 -4.99 -26.54 11.39
N GLU A 391 -5.65 -27.68 11.33
CA GLU A 391 -5.56 -28.74 12.37
C GLU A 391 -4.13 -29.31 12.51
N PRO A 392 -3.42 -29.73 11.46
CA PRO A 392 -2.02 -30.17 11.57
C PRO A 392 -1.10 -29.06 12.10
N ILE A 393 -1.32 -27.80 11.71
CA ILE A 393 -0.55 -26.65 12.22
C ILE A 393 -0.75 -26.51 13.74
N LYS A 394 -2.00 -26.56 14.20
CA LYS A 394 -2.33 -26.53 15.63
C LYS A 394 -1.60 -27.64 16.40
N VAL A 395 -1.69 -28.89 15.92
CA VAL A 395 -1.05 -30.04 16.56
C VAL A 395 0.47 -29.84 16.63
N ALA A 396 1.11 -29.42 15.55
CA ALA A 396 2.54 -29.16 15.50
C ALA A 396 2.96 -28.03 16.47
N CYS A 397 2.18 -26.93 16.51
CA CYS A 397 2.44 -25.82 17.42
C CYS A 397 2.35 -26.24 18.90
N VAL A 398 1.30 -26.96 19.29
CA VAL A 398 1.09 -27.42 20.67
C VAL A 398 2.14 -28.46 21.08
N ALA A 399 2.58 -29.31 20.16
CA ALA A 399 3.65 -30.30 20.41
C ALA A 399 5.05 -29.69 20.46
N SER A 400 5.21 -28.43 20.03
CA SER A 400 6.52 -27.77 20.03
C SER A 400 7.01 -27.46 21.45
N LYS A 401 8.35 -27.34 21.62
CA LYS A 401 8.95 -26.89 22.88
C LYS A 401 8.96 -25.36 23.03
N ASN A 402 8.46 -24.61 22.03
CA ASN A 402 8.46 -23.16 22.01
C ASN A 402 7.17 -22.60 22.63
N GLU A 403 7.29 -21.90 23.75
CA GLU A 403 6.13 -21.34 24.48
C GLU A 403 5.24 -20.43 23.61
N SER A 404 5.81 -19.66 22.69
CA SER A 404 5.05 -18.76 21.83
C SER A 404 4.23 -19.54 20.80
N LEU A 405 4.78 -20.63 20.24
CA LEU A 405 4.05 -21.53 19.35
C LEU A 405 2.94 -22.28 20.10
N VAL A 406 3.23 -22.80 21.30
CA VAL A 406 2.21 -23.46 22.15
C VAL A 406 1.04 -22.54 22.39
N ARG A 407 1.28 -21.28 22.83
CA ARG A 407 0.22 -20.29 23.04
C ARG A 407 -0.58 -20.00 21.78
N MET A 408 0.08 -19.87 20.63
CA MET A 408 -0.60 -19.68 19.36
C MET A 408 -1.46 -20.87 18.98
N GLY A 409 -0.94 -22.09 19.14
CA GLY A 409 -1.67 -23.34 18.90
C GLY A 409 -2.90 -23.50 19.80
N GLU A 410 -2.80 -23.17 21.10
CA GLU A 410 -3.91 -23.22 22.04
C GLU A 410 -5.05 -22.24 21.69
N GLN A 411 -4.73 -21.07 21.13
CA GLN A 411 -5.73 -20.08 20.70
C GLN A 411 -6.45 -20.45 19.41
N ILE A 412 -5.91 -21.37 18.61
CA ILE A 412 -6.54 -21.84 17.37
C ILE A 412 -7.79 -22.66 17.70
N THR A 413 -8.92 -22.33 17.08
CA THR A 413 -10.19 -23.03 17.18
C THR A 413 -10.46 -23.79 15.88
N LEU A 414 -10.71 -25.11 15.96
CA LEU A 414 -10.89 -25.96 14.76
C LEU A 414 -12.26 -25.77 14.09
N CYS A 415 -13.23 -25.14 14.74
CA CYS A 415 -14.58 -24.89 14.22
C CYS A 415 -15.23 -26.18 13.65
N GLU A 416 -15.11 -27.32 14.37
CA GLU A 416 -15.46 -28.68 13.89
C GLU A 416 -16.90 -28.79 13.39
N SER A 417 -17.85 -28.19 14.13
CA SER A 417 -19.28 -28.32 13.81
C SER A 417 -19.60 -27.69 12.43
N ILE A 418 -19.11 -26.48 12.17
CA ILE A 418 -19.34 -25.82 10.87
C ILE A 418 -18.53 -26.46 9.76
N ARG A 419 -17.30 -26.91 10.04
CA ARG A 419 -16.46 -27.67 9.09
C ARG A 419 -17.16 -28.94 8.62
N ALA A 420 -17.69 -29.72 9.56
CA ALA A 420 -18.47 -30.95 9.27
C ALA A 420 -19.77 -30.63 8.50
N ARG A 421 -20.44 -29.55 8.85
CA ARG A 421 -21.64 -29.10 8.17
C ARG A 421 -21.37 -28.72 6.71
N ILE A 422 -20.33 -27.93 6.43
CA ILE A 422 -19.92 -27.58 5.06
C ILE A 422 -19.57 -28.84 4.26
N ALA A 423 -18.81 -29.79 4.86
CA ALA A 423 -18.44 -31.04 4.22
C ALA A 423 -19.64 -31.91 3.84
N LYS A 424 -20.70 -31.87 4.64
CA LYS A 424 -21.93 -32.64 4.41
C LYS A 424 -22.85 -31.98 3.39
N GLU A 425 -23.02 -30.64 3.49
CA GLU A 425 -24.07 -29.92 2.76
C GLU A 425 -23.64 -29.47 1.35
N ILE A 426 -22.35 -29.16 1.12
CA ILE A 426 -21.87 -28.63 -0.15
C ILE A 426 -21.13 -29.73 -0.93
N THR A 427 -21.35 -29.75 -2.24
CA THR A 427 -20.60 -30.64 -3.15
C THR A 427 -19.11 -30.30 -3.16
N SER A 428 -18.23 -31.25 -3.47
CA SER A 428 -16.77 -31.05 -3.46
C SER A 428 -16.28 -30.06 -4.51
N ASP A 429 -16.94 -29.95 -5.66
CA ASP A 429 -16.65 -28.98 -6.72
C ASP A 429 -17.94 -28.25 -7.14
N PRO A 430 -18.44 -27.32 -6.34
CA PRO A 430 -19.66 -26.60 -6.64
C PRO A 430 -19.45 -25.58 -7.76
N PRO A 431 -20.53 -25.17 -8.46
CA PRO A 431 -20.47 -24.05 -9.38
C PRO A 431 -20.16 -22.75 -8.62
N GLN A 432 -19.65 -21.76 -9.34
CA GLN A 432 -19.32 -20.45 -8.73
C GLN A 432 -20.58 -19.69 -8.28
N LEU A 433 -21.70 -19.86 -8.96
CA LEU A 433 -22.96 -19.18 -8.70
C LEU A 433 -24.04 -20.19 -8.28
N VAL A 434 -24.76 -19.90 -7.20
CA VAL A 434 -25.83 -20.74 -6.67
C VAL A 434 -26.95 -20.97 -7.70
N ASN A 435 -27.27 -19.95 -8.50
CA ASN A 435 -28.32 -20.00 -9.53
C ASN A 435 -28.02 -20.96 -10.72
N LYS A 436 -26.85 -21.60 -10.75
CA LYS A 436 -26.54 -22.65 -11.73
C LYS A 436 -27.01 -24.05 -11.29
N GLY A 437 -27.41 -24.19 -10.04
CA GLY A 437 -27.77 -25.49 -9.45
C GLY A 437 -26.58 -26.44 -9.23
N GLY A 438 -26.76 -27.49 -8.49
CA GLY A 438 -25.73 -28.49 -8.19
C GLY A 438 -24.77 -28.05 -7.08
N VAL A 439 -25.19 -27.16 -6.20
CA VAL A 439 -24.39 -26.65 -5.06
C VAL A 439 -24.48 -27.57 -3.86
N ILE A 440 -25.67 -28.10 -3.55
CA ILE A 440 -25.95 -28.90 -2.36
C ILE A 440 -25.67 -30.39 -2.71
N ALA A 441 -25.04 -31.09 -1.78
CA ALA A 441 -24.75 -32.52 -1.92
C ALA A 441 -26.03 -33.37 -1.86
N ASP A 442 -25.96 -34.57 -2.42
CA ASP A 442 -27.08 -35.54 -2.35
C ASP A 442 -27.24 -36.07 -0.91
N GLY A 443 -28.48 -36.36 -0.51
CA GLY A 443 -28.81 -36.83 0.84
C GLY A 443 -28.87 -35.76 1.93
N VAL A 444 -28.74 -34.46 1.57
CA VAL A 444 -28.88 -33.34 2.52
C VAL A 444 -30.34 -33.02 2.81
N ASN A 445 -31.15 -32.98 1.75
CA ASN A 445 -32.59 -32.67 1.87
C ASN A 445 -33.40 -33.62 1.02
N PRO A 446 -34.34 -34.43 1.65
CA PRO A 446 -35.13 -35.43 0.93
C PRO A 446 -36.01 -34.84 -0.20
N GLU A 447 -36.57 -33.63 0.01
CA GLU A 447 -37.38 -32.95 -1.00
C GLU A 447 -36.53 -32.54 -2.23
N LEU A 448 -35.30 -32.09 -1.99
CA LEU A 448 -34.36 -31.78 -3.05
C LEU A 448 -33.98 -33.00 -3.87
N ASP A 449 -33.74 -34.14 -3.19
CA ASP A 449 -33.38 -35.38 -3.84
C ASP A 449 -34.55 -35.91 -4.68
N GLU A 450 -35.79 -35.84 -4.19
CA GLU A 450 -36.99 -36.17 -4.93
C GLU A 450 -37.16 -35.31 -6.19
N LEU A 451 -37.01 -33.98 -6.06
CA LEU A 451 -37.09 -33.08 -7.18
C LEU A 451 -36.01 -33.35 -8.24
N ARG A 452 -34.79 -33.64 -7.81
CA ARG A 452 -33.71 -34.06 -8.71
C ARG A 452 -34.04 -35.37 -9.46
N ALA A 453 -34.58 -36.33 -8.75
CA ALA A 453 -35.03 -37.61 -9.35
C ALA A 453 -36.12 -37.38 -10.42
N ILE A 454 -37.08 -36.47 -10.14
CA ILE A 454 -38.11 -36.07 -11.13
C ILE A 454 -37.46 -35.39 -12.35
N SER A 455 -36.54 -34.49 -12.14
CA SER A 455 -35.83 -33.79 -13.24
C SER A 455 -34.98 -34.72 -14.09
N HIS A 456 -34.31 -35.70 -13.50
CA HIS A 456 -33.54 -36.75 -14.20
C HIS A 456 -34.44 -37.69 -14.96
N SER A 457 -35.46 -38.23 -14.31
CA SER A 457 -36.43 -39.14 -14.96
C SER A 457 -37.17 -38.43 -16.08
N GLY A 458 -37.38 -37.12 -15.97
CA GLY A 458 -37.95 -36.29 -17.01
C GLY A 458 -37.09 -36.20 -18.28
N LYS A 459 -35.79 -36.14 -18.16
CA LYS A 459 -34.88 -36.17 -19.31
C LYS A 459 -34.88 -37.52 -20.02
N ASP A 460 -34.91 -38.62 -19.26
CA ASP A 460 -34.99 -39.96 -19.79
C ASP A 460 -36.33 -40.19 -20.49
N TYR A 461 -37.41 -39.61 -19.95
CA TYR A 461 -38.72 -39.70 -20.58
C TYR A 461 -38.84 -38.91 -21.89
N LEU A 462 -38.17 -37.75 -21.97
CA LEU A 462 -38.07 -36.99 -23.24
C LEU A 462 -37.32 -37.78 -24.32
N LEU A 463 -36.29 -38.53 -23.95
CA LEU A 463 -35.64 -39.45 -24.87
C LEU A 463 -36.56 -40.58 -25.28
N HIS A 464 -37.34 -41.14 -24.34
CA HIS A 464 -38.32 -42.16 -24.63
C HIS A 464 -39.46 -41.68 -25.55
N ILE A 465 -39.94 -40.41 -25.34
CA ILE A 465 -40.85 -39.77 -26.29
C ILE A 465 -40.22 -39.65 -27.65
N GLN A 466 -38.96 -39.17 -27.71
CA GLN A 466 -38.27 -39.03 -29.00
C GLN A 466 -38.17 -40.39 -29.73
N GLU A 467 -37.75 -41.44 -29.08
CA GLU A 467 -37.64 -42.78 -29.63
C GLU A 467 -38.98 -43.32 -30.10
N ARG A 468 -40.04 -43.21 -29.28
CA ARG A 468 -41.37 -43.61 -29.63
C ARG A 468 -41.91 -42.86 -30.86
N GLU A 469 -41.72 -41.52 -30.88
CA GLU A 469 -42.19 -40.70 -32.00
C GLU A 469 -41.39 -40.96 -33.31
N VAL A 470 -40.12 -41.30 -33.17
CA VAL A 470 -39.27 -41.78 -34.31
C VAL A 470 -39.83 -43.09 -34.87
N GLU A 471 -40.17 -44.05 -33.98
CA GLU A 471 -40.72 -45.33 -34.39
C GLU A 471 -42.09 -45.21 -35.03
N GLN A 472 -42.98 -44.41 -34.48
CA GLN A 472 -44.33 -44.16 -35.00
C GLN A 472 -44.36 -43.41 -36.31
N THR A 473 -43.51 -42.39 -36.45
CA THR A 473 -43.53 -41.51 -37.63
C THR A 473 -42.58 -41.98 -38.73
N GLY A 474 -41.62 -42.84 -38.40
CA GLY A 474 -40.54 -43.26 -39.29
C GLY A 474 -39.60 -42.11 -39.69
N ILE A 475 -39.50 -41.04 -38.86
CA ILE A 475 -38.63 -39.88 -39.06
C ILE A 475 -37.35 -40.05 -38.23
N SER A 476 -36.37 -40.74 -38.77
CA SER A 476 -35.09 -41.02 -38.08
C SER A 476 -34.30 -39.78 -37.71
N SER A 477 -34.61 -38.64 -38.26
CA SER A 477 -33.90 -37.35 -37.98
C SER A 477 -34.65 -36.45 -36.95
N LEU A 478 -35.71 -36.98 -36.31
CA LEU A 478 -36.47 -36.30 -35.29
C LEU A 478 -35.61 -36.00 -34.08
N LYS A 479 -35.65 -34.77 -33.58
CA LYS A 479 -34.96 -34.37 -32.39
C LYS A 479 -35.90 -33.58 -31.46
N ILE A 480 -35.77 -33.82 -30.16
CA ILE A 480 -36.38 -32.93 -29.16
C ILE A 480 -35.34 -31.81 -28.86
N GLY A 481 -35.78 -30.57 -28.91
CA GLY A 481 -34.99 -29.41 -28.57
C GLY A 481 -35.77 -28.48 -27.61
N TYR A 482 -35.12 -27.56 -26.99
CA TYR A 482 -35.71 -26.54 -26.08
C TYR A 482 -35.52 -25.13 -26.62
N ASN A 483 -36.54 -24.30 -26.50
CA ASN A 483 -36.48 -22.86 -26.86
C ASN A 483 -37.16 -22.03 -25.77
N ASN A 484 -36.48 -20.96 -25.30
CA ASN A 484 -36.94 -20.08 -24.22
C ASN A 484 -38.28 -19.36 -24.50
N VAL A 485 -38.76 -19.34 -25.76
CA VAL A 485 -40.00 -18.66 -26.15
C VAL A 485 -41.23 -19.58 -26.11
N PHE A 486 -41.07 -20.85 -26.49
CA PHE A 486 -42.21 -21.81 -26.62
C PHE A 486 -41.88 -23.21 -26.09
N GLY A 487 -40.82 -23.38 -25.32
CA GLY A 487 -40.49 -24.57 -24.58
C GLY A 487 -39.89 -25.73 -25.39
N TYR A 488 -40.11 -26.95 -24.93
CA TYR A 488 -39.70 -28.14 -25.64
C TYR A 488 -40.48 -28.34 -26.94
N TYR A 489 -39.75 -28.76 -27.99
CA TYR A 489 -40.30 -28.96 -29.33
C TYR A 489 -39.69 -30.18 -30.03
N LEU A 490 -40.43 -30.77 -30.94
CA LEU A 490 -40.00 -31.75 -31.91
C LEU A 490 -39.54 -31.02 -33.18
N GLU A 491 -38.29 -31.19 -33.58
CA GLU A 491 -37.71 -30.63 -34.79
C GLU A 491 -37.72 -31.67 -35.93
N VAL A 492 -38.43 -31.39 -36.99
CA VAL A 492 -38.57 -32.20 -38.17
C VAL A 492 -37.99 -31.48 -39.39
N ARG A 493 -37.07 -32.13 -40.10
CA ARG A 493 -36.52 -31.61 -41.36
C ARG A 493 -37.58 -31.52 -42.43
N ASN A 494 -37.53 -30.47 -43.25
CA ASN A 494 -38.54 -30.15 -44.27
C ASN A 494 -38.81 -31.33 -45.24
N MET A 495 -37.83 -32.22 -45.45
CA MET A 495 -37.97 -33.43 -46.28
C MET A 495 -38.93 -34.51 -45.71
N HIS A 496 -39.30 -34.42 -44.44
CA HIS A 496 -40.14 -35.36 -43.73
C HIS A 496 -41.46 -34.74 -43.23
N LYS A 497 -41.78 -33.50 -43.61
CA LYS A 497 -42.97 -32.77 -43.14
C LYS A 497 -44.30 -33.49 -43.43
N ASP A 498 -44.33 -34.26 -44.50
CA ASP A 498 -45.53 -34.99 -44.92
C ASP A 498 -45.80 -36.25 -44.03
N LYS A 499 -44.88 -36.64 -43.20
CA LYS A 499 -44.97 -37.75 -42.23
C LYS A 499 -45.41 -37.26 -40.82
N VAL A 500 -45.58 -35.95 -40.64
CA VAL A 500 -45.93 -35.38 -39.33
C VAL A 500 -47.39 -35.66 -39.02
N PRO A 501 -47.73 -36.22 -37.81
CA PRO A 501 -49.12 -36.47 -37.40
C PRO A 501 -49.91 -35.16 -37.31
N GLN A 502 -51.24 -35.21 -37.63
CA GLN A 502 -52.11 -34.04 -37.60
C GLN A 502 -52.33 -33.45 -36.18
N GLU A 503 -52.02 -34.25 -35.15
CA GLU A 503 -52.16 -33.88 -33.73
C GLU A 503 -51.02 -32.96 -33.27
N TRP A 504 -49.91 -32.89 -34.03
CA TRP A 504 -48.76 -32.04 -33.67
C TRP A 504 -49.02 -30.56 -34.06
N VAL A 505 -48.92 -29.68 -33.07
CA VAL A 505 -49.14 -28.25 -33.32
C VAL A 505 -47.85 -27.60 -33.80
N ARG A 506 -47.82 -27.10 -35.04
CA ARG A 506 -46.68 -26.35 -35.57
C ARG A 506 -46.54 -25.01 -34.88
N LYS A 507 -45.36 -24.70 -34.38
CA LYS A 507 -45.00 -23.45 -33.67
C LYS A 507 -44.04 -22.54 -34.43
N GLN A 508 -43.12 -23.15 -35.20
CA GLN A 508 -42.14 -22.38 -35.95
C GLN A 508 -41.72 -23.10 -37.24
N THR A 509 -41.57 -22.30 -38.31
CA THR A 509 -41.00 -22.77 -39.58
C THR A 509 -39.63 -22.14 -39.73
N LEU A 510 -38.58 -22.99 -39.92
CA LEU A 510 -37.21 -22.60 -40.22
C LEU A 510 -36.89 -22.88 -41.69
N ALA A 511 -35.74 -22.39 -42.16
CA ALA A 511 -35.30 -22.60 -43.56
C ALA A 511 -35.17 -24.09 -43.91
N GLN A 512 -34.77 -24.95 -43.00
CA GLN A 512 -34.50 -26.39 -43.24
C GLN A 512 -35.31 -27.36 -42.36
N ALA A 513 -36.12 -26.85 -41.41
CA ALA A 513 -36.88 -27.67 -40.47
C ALA A 513 -38.16 -26.96 -40.02
N GLU A 514 -39.12 -27.71 -39.51
CA GLU A 514 -40.28 -27.20 -38.80
C GLU A 514 -40.28 -27.73 -37.35
N ARG A 515 -40.81 -26.92 -36.42
CA ARG A 515 -40.90 -27.22 -35.00
C ARG A 515 -42.32 -27.41 -34.54
N TYR A 516 -42.56 -28.50 -33.88
CA TYR A 516 -43.87 -28.93 -33.43
C TYR A 516 -43.89 -29.16 -31.92
N ILE A 517 -45.12 -29.02 -31.35
CA ILE A 517 -45.36 -29.32 -29.95
C ILE A 517 -46.52 -30.31 -29.86
N THR A 518 -46.39 -31.29 -28.94
CA THR A 518 -47.47 -32.19 -28.56
C THR A 518 -48.02 -31.81 -27.20
N GLN A 519 -49.29 -32.20 -26.92
CA GLN A 519 -49.91 -31.93 -25.62
C GLN A 519 -49.14 -32.61 -24.49
N GLU A 520 -48.70 -33.85 -24.69
CA GLU A 520 -47.90 -34.60 -23.75
C GLU A 520 -46.56 -33.95 -23.45
N LEU A 521 -45.89 -33.42 -24.47
CA LEU A 521 -44.62 -32.72 -24.33
C LEU A 521 -44.79 -31.42 -23.48
N LYS A 522 -45.91 -30.76 -23.63
CA LYS A 522 -46.25 -29.55 -22.87
C LYS A 522 -46.52 -29.81 -21.37
N GLU A 523 -47.32 -30.84 -21.09
CA GLU A 523 -47.61 -31.26 -19.72
C GLU A 523 -46.32 -31.71 -18.96
N TYR A 524 -45.45 -32.36 -19.66
CA TYR A 524 -44.18 -32.79 -19.13
C TYR A 524 -43.20 -31.62 -18.90
N GLU A 525 -43.20 -30.67 -19.82
CA GLU A 525 -42.44 -29.43 -19.70
C GLU A 525 -42.83 -28.69 -18.40
N GLU A 526 -44.12 -28.51 -18.13
CA GLU A 526 -44.61 -27.82 -16.93
C GLU A 526 -44.14 -28.55 -15.66
N LYS A 527 -44.05 -29.89 -15.65
CA LYS A 527 -43.50 -30.64 -14.52
C LYS A 527 -41.97 -30.52 -14.38
N ILE A 528 -41.21 -30.54 -15.46
CA ILE A 528 -39.72 -30.44 -15.43
C ILE A 528 -39.31 -29.03 -15.04
N LEU A 529 -39.83 -27.97 -15.70
CA LEU A 529 -39.49 -26.58 -15.40
C LEU A 529 -39.90 -26.21 -13.97
N GLY A 530 -41.08 -26.67 -13.51
CA GLY A 530 -41.51 -26.48 -12.12
C GLY A 530 -40.62 -27.17 -11.11
N ALA A 531 -40.05 -28.33 -11.45
CA ALA A 531 -39.06 -29.02 -10.60
C ALA A 531 -37.70 -28.29 -10.62
N GLU A 532 -37.19 -27.84 -11.76
CA GLU A 532 -35.91 -27.12 -11.87
C GLU A 532 -35.93 -25.78 -11.10
N ASP A 533 -37.01 -24.99 -11.23
CA ASP A 533 -37.17 -23.75 -10.48
C ASP A 533 -37.21 -24.00 -8.96
N LYS A 534 -37.90 -25.06 -8.53
CA LYS A 534 -37.94 -25.44 -7.11
C LYS A 534 -36.58 -25.94 -6.60
N ILE A 535 -35.83 -26.71 -7.40
CA ILE A 535 -34.47 -27.12 -7.06
C ILE A 535 -33.60 -25.90 -6.82
N LEU A 536 -33.57 -24.93 -7.74
CA LEU A 536 -32.77 -23.72 -7.59
C LEU A 536 -33.17 -22.89 -6.37
N ALA A 537 -34.45 -22.74 -6.09
CA ALA A 537 -34.95 -22.03 -4.93
C ALA A 537 -34.55 -22.73 -3.61
N LEU A 538 -34.68 -24.07 -3.54
CA LEU A 538 -34.38 -24.84 -2.36
C LEU A 538 -32.85 -24.90 -2.11
N GLU A 539 -32.03 -25.08 -3.16
CA GLU A 539 -30.58 -24.99 -3.04
C GLU A 539 -30.11 -23.63 -2.57
N ALA A 540 -30.71 -22.53 -3.08
CA ALA A 540 -30.41 -21.17 -2.64
C ALA A 540 -30.79 -20.96 -1.17
N GLN A 541 -31.90 -21.50 -0.70
CA GLN A 541 -32.33 -21.43 0.68
C GLN A 541 -31.37 -22.19 1.60
N ILE A 542 -31.05 -23.45 1.30
CA ILE A 542 -30.14 -24.28 2.10
C ILE A 542 -28.76 -23.61 2.17
N PHE A 543 -28.26 -23.08 1.06
CA PHE A 543 -27.00 -22.35 1.04
C PHE A 543 -27.05 -21.08 1.92
N THR A 544 -28.14 -20.32 1.86
CA THR A 544 -28.32 -19.12 2.71
C THR A 544 -28.35 -19.50 4.19
N ASP A 545 -29.03 -20.58 4.57
CA ASP A 545 -29.11 -21.07 5.94
C ASP A 545 -27.72 -21.51 6.45
N LEU A 546 -26.89 -22.11 5.59
CA LEU A 546 -25.52 -22.44 5.90
C LEU A 546 -24.68 -21.16 6.12
N ILE A 547 -24.83 -20.13 5.28
CA ILE A 547 -24.12 -18.86 5.44
C ILE A 547 -24.50 -18.16 6.74
N VAL A 548 -25.78 -18.17 7.11
CA VAL A 548 -26.24 -17.61 8.40
C VAL A 548 -25.60 -18.34 9.57
N ALA A 549 -25.53 -19.67 9.53
CA ALA A 549 -24.86 -20.43 10.58
C ALA A 549 -23.34 -20.18 10.60
N LEU A 550 -22.71 -19.98 9.45
CA LEU A 550 -21.28 -19.67 9.35
C LEU A 550 -20.95 -18.30 9.97
N GLN A 551 -21.88 -17.34 9.96
CA GLN A 551 -21.69 -16.03 10.57
C GLN A 551 -21.42 -16.11 12.09
N GLU A 552 -21.89 -17.11 12.78
CA GLU A 552 -21.62 -17.31 14.22
C GLU A 552 -20.16 -17.63 14.52
N PHE A 553 -19.41 -18.12 13.51
CA PHE A 553 -17.99 -18.49 13.62
C PHE A 553 -17.04 -17.38 13.16
N ILE A 554 -17.54 -16.21 12.74
CA ILE A 554 -16.71 -15.08 12.27
C ILE A 554 -15.58 -14.76 13.24
N PRO A 555 -15.83 -14.54 14.57
CA PRO A 555 -14.76 -14.14 15.48
C PRO A 555 -13.66 -15.20 15.62
N GLN A 556 -14.04 -16.47 15.67
CA GLN A 556 -13.10 -17.59 15.81
C GLN A 556 -12.23 -17.73 14.57
N ILE A 557 -12.81 -17.61 13.39
CA ILE A 557 -12.08 -17.70 12.12
C ILE A 557 -11.15 -16.49 11.94
N GLN A 558 -11.54 -15.30 12.39
CA GLN A 558 -10.65 -14.12 12.38
C GLN A 558 -9.46 -14.29 13.33
N ILE A 559 -9.64 -14.87 14.50
CA ILE A 559 -8.54 -15.21 15.41
C ILE A 559 -7.59 -16.20 14.73
N ASN A 560 -8.12 -17.26 14.13
CA ASN A 560 -7.33 -18.23 13.37
C ASN A 560 -6.54 -17.55 12.23
N ALA A 561 -7.19 -16.69 11.44
CA ALA A 561 -6.57 -15.96 10.35
C ALA A 561 -5.38 -15.12 10.84
N ASN A 562 -5.53 -14.40 11.95
CA ASN A 562 -4.47 -13.59 12.54
C ASN A 562 -3.29 -14.45 13.05
N ILE A 563 -3.57 -15.59 13.68
CA ILE A 563 -2.52 -16.52 14.16
C ILE A 563 -1.77 -17.13 12.98
N ILE A 564 -2.49 -17.60 11.95
CA ILE A 564 -1.89 -18.16 10.74
C ILE A 564 -1.04 -17.12 10.02
N ALA A 565 -1.51 -15.86 9.89
CA ALA A 565 -0.72 -14.79 9.31
C ALA A 565 0.58 -14.53 10.07
N ARG A 566 0.55 -14.59 11.41
CA ARG A 566 1.77 -14.47 12.25
C ARG A 566 2.73 -15.62 12.03
N ILE A 567 2.22 -16.86 11.99
CA ILE A 567 3.05 -18.05 11.76
C ILE A 567 3.68 -17.97 10.37
N ASP A 568 2.92 -17.55 9.35
CA ASP A 568 3.40 -17.39 7.97
C ASP A 568 4.48 -16.31 7.84
N CYS A 569 4.36 -15.17 8.54
CA CYS A 569 5.42 -14.17 8.61
C CYS A 569 6.72 -14.74 9.22
N LEU A 570 6.60 -15.49 10.32
CA LEU A 570 7.75 -16.07 11.00
C LEU A 570 8.38 -17.23 10.19
N HIS A 571 7.57 -18.00 9.48
CA HIS A 571 8.01 -18.97 8.49
C HIS A 571 8.76 -18.29 7.33
N SER A 572 8.24 -17.18 6.80
CA SER A 572 8.93 -16.38 5.78
C SER A 572 10.32 -15.92 6.24
N PHE A 573 10.46 -15.43 7.49
CA PHE A 573 11.75 -15.03 8.03
C PHE A 573 12.72 -16.22 8.16
N ALA A 574 12.24 -17.39 8.58
CA ALA A 574 13.06 -18.59 8.65
C ALA A 574 13.52 -19.07 7.27
N SER A 575 12.62 -19.11 6.29
CA SER A 575 12.92 -19.49 4.90
C SER A 575 13.94 -18.55 4.25
N VAL A 576 13.76 -17.22 4.43
CA VAL A 576 14.73 -16.22 3.95
C VAL A 576 16.10 -16.40 4.63
N ALA A 577 16.10 -16.66 5.94
CA ALA A 577 17.34 -16.88 6.70
C ALA A 577 18.10 -18.13 6.23
N GLN A 578 17.40 -19.23 5.95
CA GLN A 578 18.00 -20.45 5.40
C GLN A 578 18.59 -20.21 4.01
N SER A 579 17.81 -19.59 3.13
CA SER A 579 18.23 -19.35 1.74
C SER A 579 19.41 -18.39 1.63
N ASN A 580 19.49 -17.36 2.50
CA ASN A 580 20.46 -16.27 2.40
C ASN A 580 21.52 -16.31 3.51
N HIS A 581 21.58 -17.38 4.31
CA HIS A 581 22.53 -17.55 5.40
C HIS A 581 22.53 -16.37 6.39
N TYR A 582 21.33 -15.96 6.83
CA TYR A 582 21.19 -14.95 7.87
C TYR A 582 21.35 -15.58 9.25
N VAL A 583 21.82 -14.80 10.21
CA VAL A 583 22.10 -15.25 11.57
C VAL A 583 21.14 -14.62 12.57
N ARG A 584 20.89 -15.32 13.69
CA ARG A 584 20.12 -14.79 14.78
C ARG A 584 20.85 -13.60 15.43
N PRO A 585 20.24 -12.38 15.50
CA PRO A 585 20.82 -11.27 16.24
C PRO A 585 20.61 -11.45 17.75
N GLU A 586 21.53 -10.92 18.55
CA GLU A 586 21.40 -10.73 19.98
C GLU A 586 20.76 -9.36 20.24
N ILE A 587 19.63 -9.34 20.95
CA ILE A 587 18.91 -8.10 21.28
C ILE A 587 19.14 -7.76 22.75
N ASN A 588 19.57 -6.56 23.01
CA ASN A 588 19.83 -6.09 24.38
C ASN A 588 19.32 -4.65 24.60
N ASN A 589 19.40 -4.17 25.84
CA ASN A 589 18.96 -2.83 26.21
C ASN A 589 20.12 -1.83 26.34
N THR A 590 21.32 -2.20 25.87
CA THR A 590 22.48 -1.31 25.85
C THR A 590 22.36 -0.25 24.75
N GLU A 591 23.26 0.71 24.73
CA GLU A 591 23.38 1.69 23.65
C GLU A 591 24.46 1.31 22.63
N VAL A 592 24.82 0.02 22.58
CA VAL A 592 25.83 -0.53 21.66
C VAL A 592 25.16 -1.17 20.45
N LEU A 593 25.72 -0.96 19.29
CA LEU A 593 25.40 -1.62 18.04
C LEU A 593 26.69 -2.22 17.48
N ASP A 594 26.83 -3.53 17.54
CA ASP A 594 28.01 -4.26 17.04
C ASP A 594 27.59 -5.27 15.96
N ILE A 595 27.90 -4.98 14.71
CA ILE A 595 27.59 -5.82 13.54
C ILE A 595 28.92 -6.27 12.94
N LYS A 596 29.16 -7.58 12.85
CA LYS A 596 30.31 -8.16 12.21
C LYS A 596 29.96 -8.73 10.85
N ALA A 597 30.74 -8.39 9.85
CA ALA A 597 30.57 -8.82 8.46
C ALA A 597 29.13 -8.63 7.94
N GLY A 598 28.55 -7.45 8.21
CA GLY A 598 27.22 -7.08 7.74
C GLY A 598 27.14 -6.99 6.21
N ARG A 599 26.03 -7.41 5.63
CA ARG A 599 25.74 -7.39 4.19
C ARG A 599 24.45 -6.61 3.92
N HIS A 600 24.33 -6.03 2.75
CA HIS A 600 23.12 -5.30 2.37
C HIS A 600 22.07 -6.26 1.80
N PRO A 601 20.92 -6.49 2.44
CA PRO A 601 19.98 -7.55 2.07
C PRO A 601 19.47 -7.43 0.63
N VAL A 602 19.23 -6.22 0.14
CA VAL A 602 18.68 -6.00 -1.19
C VAL A 602 19.76 -6.06 -2.27
N ILE A 603 20.90 -5.38 -2.05
CA ILE A 603 21.99 -5.36 -3.05
C ILE A 603 22.59 -6.75 -3.22
N GLU A 604 22.76 -7.51 -2.14
CA GLU A 604 23.29 -8.89 -2.20
C GLU A 604 22.48 -9.78 -3.14
N MET A 605 21.15 -9.64 -3.15
CA MET A 605 20.24 -10.41 -4.02
C MET A 605 20.22 -9.96 -5.48
N GLN A 606 20.72 -8.75 -5.76
CA GLN A 606 20.76 -8.19 -7.13
C GLN A 606 22.13 -8.37 -7.80
N LEU A 607 23.14 -8.88 -7.09
CA LEU A 607 24.45 -9.09 -7.68
C LEU A 607 24.41 -10.18 -8.76
N PRO A 608 25.18 -10.02 -9.86
CA PRO A 608 25.32 -11.05 -10.86
C PRO A 608 25.82 -12.38 -10.29
N ILE A 609 25.46 -13.48 -10.91
CA ILE A 609 25.92 -14.82 -10.51
C ILE A 609 27.46 -14.86 -10.49
N GLY A 610 28.02 -15.20 -9.32
CA GLY A 610 29.48 -15.29 -9.11
C GLY A 610 30.10 -14.06 -8.45
N GLU A 611 29.39 -12.94 -8.36
CA GLU A 611 29.80 -11.79 -7.56
C GLU A 611 29.32 -11.94 -6.11
N ARG A 612 30.16 -11.53 -5.15
CA ARG A 612 29.81 -11.53 -3.73
C ARG A 612 29.79 -10.12 -3.16
N TYR A 613 28.84 -9.86 -2.29
CA TYR A 613 28.83 -8.62 -1.52
C TYR A 613 30.04 -8.54 -0.59
N VAL A 614 30.68 -7.37 -0.49
CA VAL A 614 31.82 -7.16 0.44
C VAL A 614 31.27 -6.83 1.82
N PRO A 615 31.40 -7.75 2.79
CA PRO A 615 30.86 -7.53 4.13
C PRO A 615 31.67 -6.52 4.93
N ASN A 616 31.00 -5.73 5.78
CA ASN A 616 31.62 -4.68 6.59
C ASN A 616 31.22 -4.78 8.06
N ASP A 617 32.14 -4.39 8.94
CA ASP A 617 31.93 -4.31 10.38
C ASP A 617 31.46 -2.90 10.75
N ILE A 618 30.47 -2.82 11.65
CA ILE A 618 30.00 -1.56 12.21
C ILE A 618 29.92 -1.68 13.72
N LEU A 619 30.65 -0.80 14.41
CA LEU A 619 30.53 -0.64 15.83
C LEU A 619 30.10 0.79 16.14
N LEU A 620 28.99 0.95 16.87
CA LEU A 620 28.55 2.22 17.44
C LEU A 620 28.33 2.02 18.94
N ASP A 621 28.93 2.87 19.72
CA ASP A 621 28.87 2.86 21.18
C ASP A 621 28.76 4.29 21.68
N SER A 622 27.68 4.62 22.36
CA SER A 622 27.41 5.98 22.82
C SER A 622 28.46 6.55 23.78
N GLU A 623 29.31 5.70 24.37
CA GLU A 623 30.39 6.12 25.28
C GLU A 623 31.74 6.29 24.58
N LYS A 624 32.05 5.47 23.56
CA LYS A 624 33.40 5.41 22.96
C LYS A 624 33.43 5.78 21.48
N GLN A 625 32.39 5.41 20.72
CA GLN A 625 32.32 5.57 19.27
C GLN A 625 30.86 5.89 18.86
N GLN A 626 30.38 7.05 19.30
CA GLN A 626 29.00 7.49 19.06
C GLN A 626 28.78 7.81 17.59
N ILE A 627 29.74 8.49 16.95
CA ILE A 627 29.64 9.00 15.58
C ILE A 627 30.77 8.41 14.75
N MET A 628 30.42 7.71 13.68
CA MET A 628 31.36 7.26 12.66
C MET A 628 31.32 8.24 11.47
N MET A 629 32.41 8.99 11.30
CA MET A 629 32.60 9.84 10.11
C MET A 629 33.14 8.96 8.98
N ILE A 630 32.39 8.85 7.88
CA ILE A 630 32.74 7.94 6.77
C ILE A 630 33.08 8.77 5.54
N THR A 631 34.35 8.79 5.19
CA THR A 631 34.86 9.48 3.99
C THR A 631 35.12 8.48 2.84
N GLY A 632 35.35 8.99 1.67
CA GLY A 632 35.69 8.19 0.49
C GLY A 632 35.02 8.69 -0.78
N PRO A 633 35.43 8.19 -1.95
CA PRO A 633 34.91 8.65 -3.23
C PRO A 633 33.44 8.29 -3.43
N ASN A 634 32.76 9.02 -4.31
CA ASN A 634 31.45 8.63 -4.82
C ASN A 634 31.57 7.28 -5.54
N MET A 635 30.55 6.43 -5.50
CA MET A 635 30.54 5.04 -5.98
C MET A 635 31.33 4.02 -5.11
N ALA A 636 32.03 4.45 -4.05
CA ALA A 636 32.71 3.51 -3.17
C ALA A 636 31.75 2.66 -2.31
N GLY A 637 30.47 3.04 -2.19
CA GLY A 637 29.46 2.31 -1.45
C GLY A 637 29.11 2.89 -0.08
N LYS A 638 29.45 4.16 0.20
CA LYS A 638 29.11 4.84 1.47
C LYS A 638 27.62 4.75 1.79
N SER A 639 26.76 5.20 0.86
CA SER A 639 25.29 5.19 1.01
C SER A 639 24.73 3.78 1.21
N ALA A 640 25.31 2.78 0.52
CA ALA A 640 24.92 1.37 0.69
C ALA A 640 25.26 0.85 2.09
N LEU A 641 26.43 1.25 2.66
CA LEU A 641 26.84 0.90 4.01
C LEU A 641 25.92 1.49 5.08
N LEU A 642 25.51 2.77 4.91
CA LEU A 642 24.55 3.42 5.80
C LEU A 642 23.21 2.67 5.80
N ARG A 643 22.66 2.47 4.60
CA ARG A 643 21.40 1.74 4.45
C ARG A 643 21.47 0.32 5.00
N GLN A 644 22.56 -0.42 4.71
CA GLN A 644 22.83 -1.76 5.24
C GLN A 644 22.65 -1.78 6.77
N THR A 645 23.28 -0.84 7.48
CA THR A 645 23.22 -0.78 8.94
C THR A 645 21.80 -0.58 9.44
N ALA A 646 21.06 0.36 8.88
CA ALA A 646 19.66 0.60 9.25
C ALA A 646 18.76 -0.60 8.93
N LEU A 647 18.94 -1.24 7.78
CA LEU A 647 18.17 -2.43 7.38
C LEU A 647 18.43 -3.63 8.29
N ILE A 648 19.68 -3.85 8.72
CA ILE A 648 20.03 -4.90 9.69
C ILE A 648 19.35 -4.64 11.04
N VAL A 649 19.42 -3.41 11.56
CA VAL A 649 18.74 -3.03 12.82
C VAL A 649 17.23 -3.20 12.69
N LEU A 650 16.66 -2.78 11.59
CA LEU A 650 15.21 -2.90 11.33
C LEU A 650 14.78 -4.37 11.25
N LEU A 651 15.51 -5.23 10.50
CA LEU A 651 15.26 -6.68 10.43
C LEU A 651 15.32 -7.32 11.82
N ALA A 652 16.31 -6.99 12.62
CA ALA A 652 16.40 -7.48 13.99
C ALA A 652 15.19 -7.09 14.85
N GLN A 653 14.73 -5.83 14.75
CA GLN A 653 13.60 -5.33 15.55
C GLN A 653 12.22 -5.72 15.00
N VAL A 654 12.10 -6.21 13.78
CA VAL A 654 10.88 -6.90 13.34
C VAL A 654 10.83 -8.36 13.79
N GLY A 655 11.97 -8.90 14.31
CA GLY A 655 12.10 -10.27 14.79
C GLY A 655 12.56 -11.25 13.72
N SER A 656 13.31 -10.77 12.73
CA SER A 656 13.96 -11.58 11.68
C SER A 656 15.43 -11.83 12.00
N PHE A 657 16.00 -12.88 11.45
CA PHE A 657 17.45 -13.05 11.34
C PHE A 657 18.01 -12.01 10.38
N VAL A 658 19.33 -11.74 10.49
CA VAL A 658 19.98 -10.61 9.83
C VAL A 658 21.15 -11.05 8.95
N PRO A 659 21.42 -10.33 7.85
CA PRO A 659 22.56 -10.61 6.94
C PRO A 659 23.88 -10.14 7.55
N ALA A 660 24.41 -10.91 8.49
CA ALA A 660 25.69 -10.66 9.16
C ALA A 660 26.36 -11.98 9.53
N HIS A 661 27.62 -11.92 10.01
CA HIS A 661 28.25 -13.05 10.69
C HIS A 661 27.80 -13.14 12.16
N SER A 662 27.70 -12.00 12.82
CA SER A 662 27.08 -11.83 14.13
C SER A 662 26.59 -10.40 14.30
N ALA A 663 25.57 -10.21 15.12
CA ALA A 663 25.02 -8.88 15.40
C ALA A 663 24.51 -8.83 16.84
N SER A 664 25.04 -7.88 17.64
CA SER A 664 24.56 -7.54 18.98
C SER A 664 23.97 -6.13 18.92
N ILE A 665 22.67 -6.02 19.14
CA ILE A 665 21.89 -4.83 18.81
C ILE A 665 21.19 -4.30 20.06
N GLY A 666 21.67 -3.16 20.54
CA GLY A 666 20.95 -2.37 21.53
C GLY A 666 19.70 -1.74 20.91
N VAL A 667 18.55 -2.00 21.52
CA VAL A 667 17.24 -1.56 20.99
C VAL A 667 17.23 -0.08 20.61
N VAL A 668 16.75 0.19 19.39
CA VAL A 668 16.61 1.53 18.80
C VAL A 668 15.15 1.96 18.92
N ASP A 669 14.90 3.21 19.29
CA ASP A 669 13.55 3.76 19.40
C ASP A 669 13.12 4.56 18.16
N LYS A 670 14.09 5.09 17.40
CA LYS A 670 13.88 5.87 16.18
C LYS A 670 15.00 5.61 15.18
N ILE A 671 14.67 5.47 13.93
CA ILE A 671 15.65 5.44 12.82
C ILE A 671 15.37 6.65 11.93
N PHE A 672 16.40 7.46 11.72
CA PHE A 672 16.35 8.62 10.86
C PHE A 672 17.37 8.49 9.74
N THR A 673 16.94 8.79 8.51
CA THR A 673 17.84 8.78 7.37
C THR A 673 17.72 10.07 6.58
N ARG A 674 18.87 10.63 6.23
CA ARG A 674 19.03 11.63 5.21
C ARG A 674 20.00 11.09 4.18
N VAL A 675 19.49 10.32 3.21
CA VAL A 675 20.27 9.60 2.19
C VAL A 675 19.72 9.89 0.81
N GLY A 676 20.56 10.45 -0.08
CA GLY A 676 20.20 10.78 -1.47
C GLY A 676 19.48 12.13 -1.62
N ALA A 677 19.62 12.76 -2.78
CA ALA A 677 18.88 13.96 -3.14
C ALA A 677 17.50 13.58 -3.67
N SER A 678 16.42 13.98 -2.98
CA SER A 678 15.08 13.89 -3.53
C SER A 678 14.70 15.22 -4.15
N ASP A 679 14.79 15.31 -5.49
CA ASP A 679 14.26 16.46 -6.20
C ASP A 679 12.72 16.44 -6.14
N ASN A 680 12.15 17.30 -5.30
CA ASN A 680 10.71 17.49 -5.26
C ASN A 680 10.30 18.65 -6.18
N ILE A 681 10.52 18.47 -7.48
CA ILE A 681 10.26 19.48 -8.53
C ILE A 681 8.77 19.92 -8.52
N SER A 682 7.87 19.06 -8.03
CA SER A 682 6.42 19.32 -8.05
C SER A 682 5.97 20.43 -7.08
N VAL A 683 6.76 20.75 -6.05
CA VAL A 683 6.41 21.77 -5.03
C VAL A 683 7.25 23.05 -5.20
N GLY A 684 8.25 23.05 -6.10
CA GLY A 684 9.11 24.22 -6.36
C GLY A 684 10.07 24.56 -5.22
N GLU A 685 10.30 23.63 -4.27
CA GLU A 685 11.26 23.80 -3.19
C GLU A 685 12.70 23.55 -3.68
N SER A 686 13.64 24.35 -3.20
CA SER A 686 15.07 24.12 -3.42
C SER A 686 15.50 22.79 -2.78
N THR A 687 16.31 21.99 -3.46
CA THR A 687 16.92 20.75 -2.93
C THR A 687 17.59 20.97 -1.58
N PHE A 688 18.25 22.12 -1.39
CA PHE A 688 18.87 22.50 -0.13
C PHE A 688 17.84 22.78 0.98
N MET A 689 16.69 23.39 0.66
CA MET A 689 15.63 23.64 1.65
C MET A 689 15.02 22.32 2.13
N VAL A 690 14.77 21.38 1.21
CA VAL A 690 14.30 20.03 1.55
C VAL A 690 15.30 19.32 2.47
N GLU A 691 16.59 19.40 2.13
CA GLU A 691 17.68 18.82 2.93
C GLU A 691 17.71 19.40 4.36
N MET A 692 17.60 20.72 4.49
CA MET A 692 17.59 21.36 5.80
C MET A 692 16.32 21.06 6.58
N THR A 693 15.19 20.93 5.95
CA THR A 693 13.93 20.52 6.58
C THR A 693 14.01 19.09 7.13
N GLU A 694 14.59 18.16 6.37
CA GLU A 694 14.84 16.78 6.82
C GLU A 694 15.80 16.75 8.01
N ALA A 695 16.92 17.50 7.94
CA ALA A 695 17.88 17.59 9.03
C ALA A 695 17.26 18.22 10.29
N ALA A 696 16.48 19.29 10.15
CA ALA A 696 15.77 19.91 11.27
C ALA A 696 14.76 18.95 11.92
N ASN A 697 14.00 18.16 11.11
CA ASN A 697 13.11 17.14 11.65
C ASN A 697 13.86 16.10 12.48
N ILE A 698 15.03 15.64 12.01
CA ILE A 698 15.89 14.71 12.76
C ILE A 698 16.32 15.32 14.09
N LEU A 699 16.93 16.52 14.07
CA LEU A 699 17.50 17.16 15.24
C LEU A 699 16.46 17.51 16.32
N ASN A 700 15.25 17.91 15.89
CA ASN A 700 14.16 18.22 16.81
C ASN A 700 13.50 16.98 17.44
N ASN A 701 13.70 15.80 16.84
CA ASN A 701 13.06 14.54 17.28
C ASN A 701 14.06 13.52 17.81
N VAL A 702 15.36 13.78 17.84
CA VAL A 702 16.40 12.85 18.29
C VAL A 702 16.21 12.41 19.75
N SER A 703 16.63 11.19 20.05
CA SER A 703 16.72 10.61 21.41
C SER A 703 18.06 9.88 21.59
N LEU A 704 18.42 9.50 22.81
CA LEU A 704 19.64 8.72 23.11
C LEU A 704 19.68 7.36 22.36
N ARG A 705 18.52 6.75 22.14
CA ARG A 705 18.42 5.45 21.47
C ARG A 705 18.16 5.56 19.96
N SER A 706 18.21 6.76 19.39
CA SER A 706 18.05 6.93 17.95
C SER A 706 19.26 6.40 17.18
N LEU A 707 19.01 5.92 15.96
CA LEU A 707 20.01 5.67 14.93
C LEU A 707 19.84 6.70 13.81
N ILE A 708 20.91 7.46 13.54
CA ILE A 708 20.89 8.53 12.53
C ILE A 708 21.87 8.20 11.40
N LEU A 709 21.41 8.39 10.17
CA LEU A 709 22.18 8.18 8.94
C LEU A 709 22.18 9.47 8.13
N PHE A 710 23.32 10.16 8.10
CA PHE A 710 23.52 11.32 7.23
C PHE A 710 24.40 10.96 6.05
N ASP A 711 23.97 11.24 4.83
CA ASP A 711 24.71 11.03 3.62
C ASP A 711 24.86 12.33 2.84
N GLU A 712 26.08 12.80 2.71
CA GLU A 712 26.46 14.00 1.95
C GLU A 712 25.68 15.26 2.34
N LEU A 713 25.47 15.49 3.64
CA LEU A 713 24.76 16.67 4.16
C LEU A 713 25.55 17.95 3.86
N GLY A 714 24.87 19.03 3.44
CA GLY A 714 25.45 20.34 3.13
C GLY A 714 25.86 20.50 1.67
N ARG A 715 25.57 19.51 0.79
CA ARG A 715 26.01 19.54 -0.62
C ARG A 715 25.21 20.55 -1.50
N GLY A 716 24.04 20.94 -1.07
CA GLY A 716 23.12 21.82 -1.84
C GLY A 716 23.43 23.32 -1.78
N THR A 717 24.53 23.75 -1.10
CA THR A 717 24.92 25.14 -0.91
C THR A 717 26.42 25.35 -1.19
N SER A 718 26.95 26.53 -0.85
CA SER A 718 28.39 26.77 -0.96
C SER A 718 29.19 25.81 -0.07
N THR A 719 30.41 25.46 -0.50
CA THR A 719 31.24 24.46 0.21
C THR A 719 31.44 24.85 1.69
N TYR A 720 31.72 26.11 1.98
CA TYR A 720 31.98 26.54 3.35
C TYR A 720 30.73 26.59 4.22
N ASP A 721 29.59 27.00 3.69
CA ASP A 721 28.32 26.93 4.39
C ASP A 721 27.96 25.46 4.69
N GLY A 722 28.15 24.57 3.69
CA GLY A 722 27.87 23.14 3.85
C GLY A 722 28.74 22.49 4.93
N ILE A 723 30.05 22.76 4.94
CA ILE A 723 30.99 22.31 5.99
C ILE A 723 30.58 22.85 7.36
N SER A 724 30.28 24.15 7.44
CA SER A 724 29.92 24.80 8.72
C SER A 724 28.65 24.21 9.32
N ILE A 725 27.61 23.96 8.51
CA ILE A 725 26.37 23.33 8.95
C ILE A 725 26.62 21.89 9.38
N ALA A 726 27.36 21.10 8.56
CA ALA A 726 27.66 19.72 8.88
C ALA A 726 28.46 19.60 10.18
N TRP A 727 29.47 20.46 10.36
CA TRP A 727 30.25 20.55 11.62
C TRP A 727 29.38 20.82 12.83
N ALA A 728 28.56 21.87 12.76
CA ALA A 728 27.70 22.28 13.86
C ALA A 728 26.68 21.19 14.24
N ILE A 729 26.14 20.46 13.26
CA ILE A 729 25.23 19.34 13.50
C ILE A 729 25.93 18.19 14.22
N VAL A 730 27.14 17.80 13.77
CA VAL A 730 27.90 16.73 14.41
C VAL A 730 28.31 17.11 15.82
N GLU A 731 28.76 18.36 16.05
CA GLU A 731 29.07 18.90 17.37
C GLU A 731 27.83 18.93 18.29
N TYR A 732 26.67 19.37 17.79
CA TYR A 732 25.41 19.33 18.54
C TYR A 732 25.05 17.91 18.98
N LEU A 733 25.14 16.91 18.09
CA LEU A 733 24.85 15.51 18.41
C LEU A 733 25.84 14.93 19.43
N HIS A 734 27.10 15.39 19.41
CA HIS A 734 28.11 14.95 20.35
C HIS A 734 27.94 15.60 21.72
N GLU A 735 27.75 16.92 21.80
CA GLU A 735 27.77 17.69 23.05
C GLU A 735 26.44 17.64 23.81
N GLN A 736 25.29 17.66 23.12
CA GLN A 736 23.98 17.73 23.78
C GLN A 736 23.60 16.38 24.42
N PRO A 737 23.46 16.30 25.79
CA PRO A 737 23.22 15.03 26.47
C PRO A 737 21.96 14.29 26.00
N LYS A 738 20.92 15.02 25.59
CA LYS A 738 19.65 14.43 25.10
C LYS A 738 19.69 14.00 23.63
N ALA A 739 20.72 14.43 22.88
CA ALA A 739 20.87 14.17 21.45
C ALA A 739 22.01 13.20 21.12
N ARG A 740 22.63 12.54 22.10
CA ARG A 740 23.76 11.60 21.93
C ARG A 740 23.34 10.30 21.22
N ALA A 741 22.82 10.44 20.01
CA ALA A 741 22.39 9.33 19.19
C ALA A 741 23.54 8.64 18.46
N ARG A 742 23.41 7.34 18.23
CA ARG A 742 24.30 6.57 17.38
C ARG A 742 24.21 7.07 15.95
N THR A 743 25.31 7.54 15.36
CA THR A 743 25.29 8.26 14.09
C THR A 743 26.33 7.72 13.11
N LEU A 744 25.90 7.44 11.89
CA LEU A 744 26.76 7.24 10.73
C LEU A 744 26.66 8.49 9.85
N PHE A 745 27.79 9.15 9.63
CA PHE A 745 27.89 10.38 8.87
C PHE A 745 28.81 10.20 7.66
N ALA A 746 28.24 9.95 6.49
CA ALA A 746 28.99 9.87 5.25
C ALA A 746 29.15 11.26 4.63
N THR A 747 30.36 11.61 4.29
CA THR A 747 30.70 12.93 3.74
C THR A 747 31.83 12.87 2.71
N HIS A 748 31.90 13.90 1.88
CA HIS A 748 33.03 14.16 1.01
C HIS A 748 33.90 15.33 1.52
N TYR A 749 33.51 15.95 2.63
CA TYR A 749 34.27 17.03 3.28
C TYR A 749 35.38 16.41 4.14
N HIS A 750 36.63 16.52 3.67
CA HIS A 750 37.80 15.99 4.36
C HIS A 750 38.11 16.80 5.64
N GLU A 751 37.69 18.04 5.70
CA GLU A 751 37.86 18.94 6.85
C GLU A 751 37.16 18.39 8.11
N LEU A 752 36.09 17.64 7.96
CA LEU A 752 35.40 17.00 9.08
C LEU A 752 36.21 15.90 9.75
N ASN A 753 37.31 15.39 9.11
CA ASN A 753 38.21 14.41 9.74
C ASN A 753 38.93 15.01 10.96
N GLU A 754 39.10 16.33 11.04
CA GLU A 754 39.73 17.00 12.20
C GLU A 754 38.86 16.89 13.47
N MET A 755 37.56 16.56 13.34
CA MET A 755 36.66 16.42 14.50
C MET A 755 37.09 15.28 15.45
N GLU A 756 37.65 14.18 14.93
CA GLU A 756 38.16 13.08 15.78
C GLU A 756 39.21 13.53 16.78
N LYS A 757 40.03 14.53 16.43
CA LYS A 757 41.08 15.06 17.31
C LYS A 757 40.51 15.91 18.45
N ARG A 758 39.29 16.44 18.30
CA ARG A 758 38.65 17.33 19.26
C ARG A 758 37.60 16.64 20.12
N PHE A 759 36.93 15.63 19.54
CA PHE A 759 35.77 14.97 20.16
C PHE A 759 36.04 13.48 20.34
N GLU A 760 36.10 13.02 21.58
CA GLU A 760 36.54 11.67 21.94
C GLU A 760 35.67 10.55 21.32
N ARG A 761 34.34 10.80 21.17
CA ARG A 761 33.38 9.82 20.67
C ARG A 761 33.13 9.87 19.15
N ILE A 762 33.94 10.66 18.44
CA ILE A 762 33.94 10.68 16.97
C ILE A 762 35.11 9.87 16.47
N LYS A 763 34.87 8.97 15.51
CA LYS A 763 35.89 8.16 14.86
C LYS A 763 35.79 8.26 13.34
N ASN A 764 36.98 8.40 12.70
CA ASN A 764 37.08 8.49 11.27
C ASN A 764 37.22 7.12 10.62
N PHE A 765 36.50 6.93 9.55
CA PHE A 765 36.59 5.73 8.70
C PHE A 765 36.61 6.18 7.23
N ASN A 766 37.16 5.32 6.38
CA ASN A 766 37.04 5.50 4.95
C ASN A 766 36.65 4.20 4.24
N VAL A 767 36.00 4.33 3.09
CA VAL A 767 35.76 3.17 2.23
C VAL A 767 36.92 3.03 1.28
N SER A 768 37.69 1.93 1.47
CA SER A 768 38.99 1.74 0.85
C SER A 768 38.91 1.64 -0.69
N VAL A 769 39.92 2.26 -1.29
CA VAL A 769 40.17 2.27 -2.72
C VAL A 769 41.61 1.80 -2.97
N LYS A 770 41.81 0.98 -3.97
CA LYS A 770 43.16 0.53 -4.37
C LYS A 770 43.48 1.04 -5.76
N GLU A 771 44.59 1.72 -5.89
CA GLU A 771 45.13 2.12 -7.19
C GLU A 771 46.08 1.04 -7.71
N ALA A 772 45.83 0.49 -8.87
CA ALA A 772 46.69 -0.47 -9.55
C ALA A 772 46.77 -0.15 -11.03
N ASN A 773 47.97 0.02 -11.55
CA ASN A 773 48.26 0.32 -12.97
C ASN A 773 47.52 1.57 -13.51
N GLY A 774 47.37 2.63 -12.68
CA GLY A 774 46.67 3.85 -13.04
C GLY A 774 45.13 3.70 -13.15
N LYS A 775 44.58 2.57 -12.67
CA LYS A 775 43.15 2.35 -12.51
C LYS A 775 42.76 2.28 -11.04
N VAL A 776 41.68 2.92 -10.70
CA VAL A 776 41.09 2.92 -9.36
C VAL A 776 40.15 1.73 -9.24
N MET A 777 40.34 0.89 -8.25
CA MET A 777 39.49 -0.23 -7.88
C MET A 777 38.83 0.06 -6.55
N PHE A 778 37.49 0.11 -6.53
CA PHE A 778 36.72 0.28 -5.31
C PHE A 778 36.65 -1.03 -4.55
N MET A 779 37.36 -1.12 -3.42
CA MET A 779 37.40 -2.33 -2.61
C MET A 779 36.14 -2.51 -1.77
N ARG A 780 35.31 -1.45 -1.63
CA ARG A 780 34.06 -1.44 -0.86
C ARG A 780 34.21 -1.91 0.60
N LYS A 781 35.42 -1.87 1.14
CA LYS A 781 35.75 -2.27 2.51
C LYS A 781 35.97 -1.04 3.37
N LEU A 782 35.26 -0.99 4.51
CA LEU A 782 35.41 0.05 5.53
C LEU A 782 36.73 -0.20 6.30
N VAL A 783 37.52 0.83 6.46
CA VAL A 783 38.77 0.81 7.23
C VAL A 783 38.85 2.05 8.10
N GLU A 784 39.55 1.95 9.24
CA GLU A 784 39.79 3.07 10.16
C GLU A 784 40.65 4.16 9.50
N GLY A 785 40.41 5.40 9.88
CA GLY A 785 41.15 6.59 9.41
C GLY A 785 40.39 7.33 8.30
N GLY A 786 40.67 8.61 8.14
CA GLY A 786 40.09 9.47 7.09
C GLY A 786 40.78 9.28 5.74
N SER A 787 40.11 9.56 4.65
CA SER A 787 40.70 9.68 3.31
C SER A 787 41.10 11.12 3.06
N GLU A 788 42.32 11.32 2.59
CA GLU A 788 42.88 12.65 2.24
C GLU A 788 42.75 12.96 0.74
N HIS A 789 42.40 11.98 -0.10
CA HIS A 789 42.39 12.13 -1.55
C HIS A 789 40.98 12.13 -2.16
N SER A 790 40.77 13.05 -3.08
CA SER A 790 39.56 13.10 -3.93
C SER A 790 39.76 12.24 -5.18
N PHE A 791 38.82 11.35 -5.48
CA PHE A 791 38.83 10.48 -6.66
C PHE A 791 37.81 10.88 -7.71
N GLY A 792 37.22 12.08 -7.64
CA GLY A 792 36.18 12.53 -8.56
C GLY A 792 36.56 12.48 -10.03
N ILE A 793 37.82 12.85 -10.37
CA ILE A 793 38.32 12.82 -11.75
C ILE A 793 38.47 11.38 -12.25
N HIS A 794 38.86 10.45 -11.40
CA HIS A 794 38.91 9.02 -11.75
C HIS A 794 37.53 8.44 -12.02
N VAL A 795 36.51 8.85 -11.26
CA VAL A 795 35.12 8.47 -11.53
C VAL A 795 34.64 9.02 -12.86
N ALA A 796 35.03 10.26 -13.21
CA ALA A 796 34.71 10.85 -14.50
C ALA A 796 35.36 10.07 -15.68
N ASP A 797 36.60 9.58 -15.50
CA ASP A 797 37.28 8.73 -16.49
C ASP A 797 36.57 7.37 -16.68
N ILE A 798 36.17 6.73 -15.57
CA ILE A 798 35.37 5.47 -15.57
C ILE A 798 34.03 5.67 -16.25
N ALA A 799 33.37 6.82 -16.06
CA ALA A 799 32.12 7.18 -16.70
C ALA A 799 32.23 7.47 -18.21
N GLY A 800 33.44 7.39 -18.78
CA GLY A 800 33.68 7.58 -20.21
C GLY A 800 33.82 9.05 -20.63
N MET A 801 34.14 9.97 -19.73
CA MET A 801 34.42 11.36 -20.07
C MET A 801 35.62 11.47 -21.04
N PRO A 802 35.61 12.36 -22.04
CA PRO A 802 36.71 12.51 -22.98
C PRO A 802 38.05 12.69 -22.28
N LYS A 803 39.06 11.91 -22.67
CA LYS A 803 40.40 11.87 -22.04
C LYS A 803 41.12 13.24 -22.00
N SER A 804 40.82 14.15 -22.95
CA SER A 804 41.32 15.51 -22.94
C SER A 804 40.82 16.33 -21.74
N ILE A 805 39.56 16.17 -21.41
CA ILE A 805 38.92 16.81 -20.24
C ILE A 805 39.49 16.25 -18.93
N VAL A 806 39.59 14.91 -18.83
CA VAL A 806 40.14 14.21 -17.63
C VAL A 806 41.62 14.66 -17.40
N LYS A 807 42.43 14.71 -18.43
CA LYS A 807 43.81 15.22 -18.34
C LYS A 807 43.87 16.67 -17.88
N ARG A 808 43.02 17.54 -18.45
CA ARG A 808 42.98 18.96 -18.07
C ARG A 808 42.51 19.13 -16.60
N ALA A 809 41.48 18.39 -16.22
CA ALA A 809 40.99 18.39 -14.82
C ALA A 809 42.09 18.00 -13.82
N ASN A 810 42.88 16.95 -14.10
CA ASN A 810 44.03 16.57 -13.29
C ASN A 810 45.08 17.66 -13.14
N VAL A 811 45.35 18.43 -14.22
CA VAL A 811 46.30 19.55 -14.14
C VAL A 811 45.74 20.69 -13.27
N ILE A 812 44.45 20.99 -13.39
CA ILE A 812 43.80 22.03 -12.59
C ILE A 812 43.76 21.59 -11.11
N LEU A 813 43.40 20.33 -10.81
CA LEU A 813 43.38 19.81 -9.45
C LEU A 813 44.77 19.98 -8.76
N LYS A 814 45.83 19.58 -9.43
CA LYS A 814 47.21 19.75 -8.93
C LYS A 814 47.58 21.20 -8.65
N GLN A 815 47.09 22.16 -9.45
CA GLN A 815 47.29 23.59 -9.20
C GLN A 815 46.52 24.09 -7.99
N LEU A 816 45.29 23.64 -7.83
CA LEU A 816 44.43 23.99 -6.67
C LEU A 816 44.95 23.41 -5.37
N GLU A 817 45.40 22.14 -5.35
CA GLU A 817 46.03 21.48 -4.20
C GLU A 817 47.30 22.20 -3.77
N LYS A 818 48.21 22.58 -4.70
CA LYS A 818 49.43 23.34 -4.38
C LYS A 818 49.13 24.74 -3.78
N ASN A 819 48.05 25.40 -4.21
CA ASN A 819 47.65 26.67 -3.64
C ASN A 819 47.05 26.50 -2.23
N ASN A 820 46.35 25.39 -2.00
CA ASN A 820 45.78 25.05 -0.68
C ASN A 820 46.82 24.65 0.38
N ASP A 821 47.96 24.01 -0.01
CA ASP A 821 49.03 23.68 0.93
C ASP A 821 49.67 24.94 1.54
N GLN A 822 49.69 26.05 0.82
CA GLN A 822 50.13 27.36 1.35
C GLN A 822 49.11 28.04 2.24
N VAL A 823 47.80 27.80 2.02
CA VAL A 823 46.69 28.33 2.82
C VAL A 823 46.37 27.41 4.02
N GLY A 824 46.66 26.12 3.93
CA GLY A 824 46.37 25.09 4.95
C GLY A 824 47.02 25.33 6.33
N GLU A 825 48.23 25.93 6.38
CA GLU A 825 48.85 26.32 7.66
C GLU A 825 48.12 27.52 8.32
N VAL A 826 47.53 28.40 7.54
CA VAL A 826 46.74 29.54 8.05
C VAL A 826 45.38 29.07 8.51
N SER A 827 44.73 28.11 7.82
CA SER A 827 43.45 27.55 8.23
C SER A 827 43.55 26.68 9.49
N LYS A 828 44.59 25.87 9.64
CA LYS A 828 44.83 25.11 10.88
C LYS A 828 45.00 25.99 12.10
N ASN A 829 45.64 27.17 11.95
CA ASN A 829 45.79 28.15 13.03
C ASN A 829 44.52 28.95 13.33
N ALA A 830 43.61 29.13 12.34
CA ALA A 830 42.31 29.80 12.54
C ALA A 830 41.32 28.84 13.26
N ILE A 831 41.30 27.55 12.90
CA ILE A 831 40.47 26.53 13.53
C ILE A 831 40.91 26.30 14.99
N ASN A 832 42.17 26.39 15.31
CA ASN A 832 42.71 26.29 16.68
C ASN A 832 42.40 27.49 17.58
N LYS A 833 41.87 28.60 17.07
CA LYS A 833 41.47 29.82 17.82
C LYS A 833 39.98 29.91 18.10
N LEU A 834 39.19 28.90 17.83
CA LEU A 834 37.73 28.91 18.06
C LEU A 834 37.32 28.77 19.56
N ASP A 835 38.24 28.53 20.46
CA ASP A 835 38.00 28.32 21.91
C ASP A 835 37.86 29.61 22.75
N GLU A 836 37.91 30.83 22.16
CA GLU A 836 37.63 32.03 22.89
C GLU A 836 36.31 32.69 22.43
N PRO A 837 35.39 33.01 23.37
CA PRO A 837 34.14 33.68 23.03
C PRO A 837 34.41 35.16 22.77
N ASN A 838 34.77 35.52 21.54
CA ASN A 838 34.86 36.90 21.10
C ASN A 838 33.82 37.20 20.04
N GLU A 839 32.84 38.01 20.39
CA GLU A 839 31.70 38.43 19.57
C GLU A 839 32.03 39.25 18.29
N ASN A 840 33.30 39.37 17.89
CA ASN A 840 33.71 40.17 16.73
C ASN A 840 34.82 39.54 15.87
N VAL A 841 34.71 38.24 15.54
CA VAL A 841 35.59 37.66 14.50
C VAL A 841 34.76 37.40 13.26
N GLN A 842 34.66 38.35 12.38
CA GLN A 842 34.28 38.14 11.00
C GLN A 842 35.42 37.35 10.32
N LEU A 843 35.23 36.03 10.20
CA LEU A 843 36.18 35.13 9.50
C LEU A 843 36.17 35.45 8.01
N SER A 844 37.11 36.35 7.61
CA SER A 844 37.42 36.57 6.20
C SER A 844 38.31 35.42 5.70
N PHE A 845 37.71 34.33 5.18
CA PHE A 845 38.44 33.19 4.61
C PHE A 845 38.92 33.33 3.17
N PHE A 846 38.64 34.47 2.52
CA PHE A 846 39.18 34.81 1.21
C PHE A 846 39.82 36.18 1.25
N LYS A 847 41.13 36.19 1.41
CA LYS A 847 41.92 37.19 0.70
C LYS A 847 42.21 36.59 -0.70
N LEU A 848 41.34 36.81 -1.66
CA LEU A 848 41.76 36.98 -3.03
C LEU A 848 42.61 38.25 -3.05
N ASP A 849 43.87 38.12 -2.76
CA ASP A 849 44.86 39.14 -2.97
C ASP A 849 45.10 39.25 -4.49
N ASP A 850 44.11 39.74 -5.20
CA ASP A 850 44.34 40.31 -6.51
C ASP A 850 45.22 41.54 -6.30
N PRO A 851 46.45 41.57 -6.80
CA PRO A 851 47.38 42.71 -6.63
C PRO A 851 46.72 44.04 -7.02
N VAL A 852 45.82 43.99 -8.02
CA VAL A 852 45.05 45.15 -8.50
C VAL A 852 44.05 45.64 -7.44
N LEU A 853 43.34 44.72 -6.75
CA LEU A 853 42.39 45.06 -5.67
C LEU A 853 43.10 45.58 -4.42
N ILE A 854 44.28 45.06 -4.11
CA ILE A 854 45.12 45.56 -2.99
C ILE A 854 45.57 47.00 -3.29
N GLN A 855 46.04 47.24 -4.49
CA GLN A 855 46.51 48.56 -4.93
C GLN A 855 45.34 49.61 -4.94
N ILE A 856 44.17 49.21 -5.37
CA ILE A 856 42.96 50.04 -5.31
C ILE A 856 42.58 50.34 -3.87
N ARG A 857 42.57 49.33 -2.98
CA ARG A 857 42.25 49.49 -1.55
C ARG A 857 43.23 50.46 -0.89
N ASP A 858 44.51 50.30 -1.12
CA ASP A 858 45.55 51.11 -0.50
C ASP A 858 45.48 52.57 -1.00
N GLU A 859 45.16 52.79 -2.29
CA GLU A 859 44.91 54.11 -2.82
C GLU A 859 43.67 54.77 -2.21
N PHE A 860 42.59 54.00 -1.93
CA PHE A 860 41.39 54.50 -1.24
C PHE A 860 41.65 54.81 0.26
N LEU A 861 42.42 53.97 0.94
CA LEU A 861 42.75 54.17 2.38
C LEU A 861 43.60 55.41 2.64
N HIS A 862 44.43 55.80 1.71
CA HIS A 862 45.29 57.00 1.79
C HIS A 862 44.63 58.28 1.23
N LEU A 863 43.36 58.18 0.81
CA LEU A 863 42.63 59.31 0.22
C LEU A 863 41.92 60.13 1.29
N ASP A 864 42.36 61.32 1.56
CA ASP A 864 41.66 62.29 2.44
C ASP A 864 40.58 63.03 1.64
N ILE A 865 39.38 62.46 1.65
CA ILE A 865 38.22 62.93 0.87
C ILE A 865 37.77 64.33 1.27
N ASN A 866 38.03 64.77 2.48
CA ASN A 866 37.58 66.05 2.99
C ASN A 866 38.44 67.24 2.49
N ASN A 867 39.66 67.00 2.02
CA ASN A 867 40.59 67.97 1.56
C ASN A 867 40.80 67.98 0.03
N LEU A 868 40.04 67.18 -0.71
CA LEU A 868 40.16 67.19 -2.19
C LEU A 868 39.23 68.17 -2.87
N THR A 869 39.78 68.90 -3.84
CA THR A 869 38.95 69.68 -4.77
C THR A 869 38.24 68.75 -5.76
N PRO A 870 37.09 69.15 -6.38
CA PRO A 870 36.37 68.35 -7.36
C PRO A 870 37.22 67.86 -8.56
N VAL A 871 38.19 68.62 -8.97
CA VAL A 871 39.13 68.28 -10.08
C VAL A 871 40.14 67.25 -9.66
N GLU A 872 40.66 67.39 -8.42
CA GLU A 872 41.57 66.35 -7.86
C GLU A 872 40.85 65.02 -7.61
N ALA A 873 39.60 65.04 -7.15
CA ALA A 873 38.80 63.84 -7.00
C ALA A 873 38.54 63.09 -8.32
N LEU A 874 38.24 63.83 -9.39
CA LEU A 874 38.10 63.29 -10.74
C LEU A 874 39.41 62.70 -11.29
N ASN A 875 40.54 63.36 -11.05
CA ASN A 875 41.85 62.86 -11.44
C ASN A 875 42.20 61.56 -10.68
N LYS A 876 41.98 61.52 -9.38
CA LYS A 876 42.19 60.30 -8.56
C LYS A 876 41.28 59.14 -8.98
N LEU A 877 40.01 59.37 -9.25
CA LEU A 877 39.11 58.39 -9.82
C LEU A 877 39.59 57.87 -11.20
N ASN A 878 40.18 58.76 -12.03
CA ASN A 878 40.71 58.37 -13.31
C ASN A 878 41.99 57.50 -13.18
N ASP A 879 42.81 57.78 -12.16
CA ASP A 879 44.02 57.00 -11.89
C ASP A 879 43.63 55.60 -11.32
N ILE A 880 42.66 55.50 -10.41
CA ILE A 880 42.12 54.23 -9.96
C ILE A 880 41.49 53.42 -11.14
N LYS A 881 40.79 54.12 -12.05
CA LYS A 881 40.26 53.49 -13.28
C LYS A 881 41.37 52.94 -14.20
N LYS A 882 42.54 53.57 -14.27
CA LYS A 882 43.70 53.07 -15.01
C LYS A 882 44.24 51.77 -14.37
N ILE A 883 44.29 51.69 -13.02
CA ILE A 883 44.73 50.49 -12.32
C ILE A 883 43.81 49.30 -12.64
N VAL A 884 42.51 49.56 -12.78
CA VAL A 884 41.52 48.49 -13.16
C VAL A 884 41.64 48.06 -14.61
N LYS A 885 42.16 48.93 -15.52
CA LYS A 885 42.28 48.62 -16.93
C LYS A 885 43.59 47.95 -17.33
N GLY A 886 44.59 47.85 -16.41
CA GLY A 886 45.88 47.17 -16.60
C GLY A 886 46.75 47.86 -17.57
#